data_540d53869062f1ebddd4f7a9af0269a5
#
_entry.id   540d53869062f1ebddd4f7a9af0269a5
#
_cell.length_a   1.000
_cell.length_b   1.000
_cell.length_c   1.000
_cell.angle_alpha   90.00
_cell.angle_beta   90.00
_cell.angle_gamma   90.00
#
_symmetry.space_group_name_H-M   'P 1'
#
loop_
_entity.id
_entity.type
_entity.pdbx_description
1 polymer ?
#
loop_
_entity_poly.entity_id
_entity_poly.type
_entity_poly.pdbx_seq_one_letter_code
_entity_poly.pdbx_strand_id
1 'polypeptide(L)'
;MEESALQQLRIEVLGPLRAWRGGNALDVGPVKRQAVLAALVLRQGTVVTHDQLLDGVWGAEPPASGHKVLPSHVNPLRRALDSEGTRHTESLIRSGKGWYRCLADGARLDVTELAERSEVARRARASGDLALATDRLADALALYRGEPLANVPGPFAQAERERLLERRRALRLARLDCLVLLGRFGEALDDLAGPAESDRYDESLLALRMRALYGCERQVEALGAFEDMRARLREELGVDPGEELARVHTALLRQDTASLIGPVAPPPAARPRPTVNQLPGDSGQLIGRESELALLTEPTASDGVAVVAVDGPAGVGKTALVVRAAHRVRSRFPDGCLFMDLQAHSTARQRLAPQRVLRRLLRSVGADDSDVPNDLDELAAMWRSVTSSLKLLLVLDDALGIQQIGPLLPAGPGSAVIVASRQRLSALDADRRVTLETLCADDAASLLRHIVGGRRADQEPGAIQELARLCAGLPLALRIAGTRLQTRPAWTLAYLVERMGDDETRLGELSAGDRSVEAAFRLSYDQLAPAQRRAFRAVGLAPTVEFDLRTPAAMLGWSPRSAERVMEELVDTSLVQQPRPGRYRLHDLVRVHARRLAEATPAEADAGRTAALRLYLDAARVASVWGSGGFPTGPAPTDAAFDGWQDATRWLDSAGGELVDVVGHAVAFGEADHACWIAEALTGHFLSRGRHHDCHTALETALPHANRATDRRMAPALRNALGLVLMHRARFAEAFACLRSALDLARAYADPHEEARTLIGLGTMVGLGTHALDGDRGTSPTAWLAEGLRLARGCDDPWLVAMGSFALGLVHHDQGRDALLPDLFRAAYDDGGPGRSRATGRALTSNLDLYLYLGRPGTAALLRRVSETMRRTEDLRLHTLALARLASAEHGTGNLVAAESAGRQALEQHGTLDRRDDPDHDRREMDLRCRLGRIVRAAGDVASAREQFRAALAVPCGDRYPLEYTQAVEGLRACR
;
A
#
# COMPACT_ATOMS: atom_id res chain seq x y z
N MET A 1 -15.44 29.83 -39.23
CA MET A 1 -16.12 29.67 -37.90
C MET A 1 -17.63 29.88 -37.96
N GLU A 2 -18.14 30.71 -38.85
CA GLU A 2 -19.59 30.94 -39.04
C GLU A 2 -20.32 29.75 -39.71
N GLU A 3 -19.73 29.05 -40.67
CA GLU A 3 -20.33 27.86 -41.32
C GLU A 3 -20.51 26.65 -40.40
N SER A 4 -19.65 26.47 -39.38
CA SER A 4 -19.77 25.38 -38.39
C SER A 4 -20.90 25.63 -37.36
N ALA A 5 -21.28 26.89 -37.13
CA ALA A 5 -22.36 27.27 -36.21
C ALA A 5 -23.75 27.03 -36.83
N LEU A 6 -23.85 27.06 -38.15
CA LEU A 6 -25.11 26.89 -38.91
C LEU A 6 -25.59 25.43 -38.97
N GLN A 7 -24.76 24.42 -38.65
CA GLN A 7 -25.12 23.01 -38.68
C GLN A 7 -25.37 22.40 -37.27
N GLN A 8 -25.28 23.18 -36.21
CA GLN A 8 -25.38 22.68 -34.84
C GLN A 8 -26.83 22.31 -34.48
N LEU A 9 -26.99 21.10 -33.88
CA LEU A 9 -28.27 20.65 -33.36
C LEU A 9 -28.58 21.44 -32.07
N ARG A 10 -29.82 21.96 -31.98
CA ARG A 10 -30.36 22.61 -30.76
C ARG A 10 -31.63 21.91 -30.33
N ILE A 11 -31.70 21.59 -29.02
CA ILE A 11 -32.89 20.99 -28.42
C ILE A 11 -33.32 21.85 -27.23
N GLU A 12 -34.59 22.19 -27.18
CA GLU A 12 -35.20 23.03 -26.17
C GLU A 12 -36.25 22.27 -25.39
N VAL A 13 -36.19 22.34 -24.06
CA VAL A 13 -37.11 21.69 -23.10
C VAL A 13 -37.65 22.67 -22.06
N LEU A 14 -37.10 23.90 -22.01
CA LEU A 14 -37.58 24.95 -21.09
C LEU A 14 -38.87 25.67 -21.62
N GLY A 15 -39.66 24.95 -22.30
CA GLY A 15 -40.96 25.27 -22.92
C GLY A 15 -41.48 24.03 -23.59
N PRO A 16 -42.35 24.15 -24.64
CA PRO A 16 -42.68 23.01 -25.49
C PRO A 16 -41.43 22.40 -26.10
N LEU A 17 -41.29 21.06 -26.05
CA LEU A 17 -40.15 20.36 -26.59
C LEU A 17 -40.02 20.61 -28.09
N ARG A 18 -38.84 21.14 -28.52
CA ARG A 18 -38.53 21.50 -29.89
C ARG A 18 -37.10 21.15 -30.22
N ALA A 19 -36.81 20.87 -31.48
CA ALA A 19 -35.45 20.64 -31.97
C ALA A 19 -35.24 21.38 -33.31
N TRP A 20 -34.01 21.85 -33.55
CA TRP A 20 -33.61 22.53 -34.79
C TRP A 20 -32.23 22.06 -35.24
N ARG A 21 -32.02 22.10 -36.52
CA ARG A 21 -30.71 21.95 -37.15
C ARG A 21 -30.48 23.05 -38.18
N GLY A 22 -29.40 23.81 -38.03
CA GLY A 22 -29.08 24.90 -38.94
C GLY A 22 -30.22 25.96 -39.09
N GLY A 23 -31.01 26.20 -38.02
CA GLY A 23 -32.16 27.11 -38.03
C GLY A 23 -33.47 26.50 -38.55
N ASN A 24 -33.46 25.28 -39.11
CA ASN A 24 -34.64 24.58 -39.56
C ASN A 24 -35.25 23.74 -38.41
N ALA A 25 -36.56 23.84 -38.20
CA ALA A 25 -37.26 23.04 -37.20
C ALA A 25 -37.30 21.57 -37.63
N LEU A 26 -37.02 20.69 -36.71
CA LEU A 26 -37.08 19.24 -36.87
C LEU A 26 -38.40 18.70 -36.32
N ASP A 27 -39.06 17.82 -37.07
CA ASP A 27 -40.24 17.13 -36.60
C ASP A 27 -39.85 16.00 -35.64
N VAL A 28 -40.04 16.20 -34.35
CA VAL A 28 -39.79 15.20 -33.30
C VAL A 28 -40.99 14.24 -33.10
N GLY A 29 -42.08 14.44 -33.80
CA GLY A 29 -43.24 13.57 -33.86
C GLY A 29 -44.19 13.65 -32.66
N PRO A 30 -45.09 12.63 -32.50
CA PRO A 30 -46.15 12.67 -31.50
C PRO A 30 -45.63 12.69 -30.07
N VAL A 31 -46.48 13.12 -29.13
CA VAL A 31 -46.13 13.42 -27.71
C VAL A 31 -45.41 12.26 -26.97
N LYS A 32 -45.74 10.99 -27.21
CA LYS A 32 -45.06 9.85 -26.62
C LYS A 32 -43.61 9.70 -27.16
N ARG A 33 -43.38 10.06 -28.44
CA ARG A 33 -42.01 10.10 -28.98
C ARG A 33 -41.20 11.26 -28.40
N GLN A 34 -41.89 12.41 -28.18
CA GLN A 34 -41.29 13.55 -27.49
C GLN A 34 -40.90 13.19 -26.04
N ALA A 35 -41.76 12.38 -25.34
CA ALA A 35 -41.43 11.89 -23.99
C ALA A 35 -40.20 10.98 -23.96
N VAL A 36 -40.07 10.09 -24.97
CA VAL A 36 -38.84 9.28 -25.11
C VAL A 36 -37.61 10.15 -25.36
N LEU A 37 -37.75 11.17 -26.23
CA LEU A 37 -36.66 12.12 -26.50
C LEU A 37 -36.28 12.88 -25.22
N ALA A 38 -37.26 13.42 -24.47
CA ALA A 38 -37.02 14.14 -23.22
C ALA A 38 -36.29 13.25 -22.21
N ALA A 39 -36.69 11.99 -22.05
CA ALA A 39 -36.10 11.05 -21.12
C ALA A 39 -34.64 10.70 -21.47
N LEU A 40 -34.27 10.70 -22.76
CA LEU A 40 -32.91 10.44 -23.23
C LEU A 40 -32.01 11.69 -23.16
N VAL A 41 -32.52 12.86 -23.54
CA VAL A 41 -31.79 14.13 -23.62
C VAL A 41 -31.50 14.69 -22.23
N LEU A 42 -32.44 14.63 -21.30
CA LEU A 42 -32.26 15.13 -19.93
C LEU A 42 -31.38 14.19 -19.08
N ARG A 43 -31.11 12.96 -19.54
CA ARG A 43 -30.16 12.02 -19.00
C ARG A 43 -28.90 11.86 -19.88
N GLN A 44 -28.52 12.96 -20.55
CA GLN A 44 -27.38 12.98 -21.47
C GLN A 44 -26.15 12.23 -20.93
N GLY A 45 -25.53 11.41 -21.81
CA GLY A 45 -24.33 10.65 -21.46
C GLY A 45 -24.57 9.39 -20.62
N THR A 46 -25.73 9.25 -19.99
CA THR A 46 -26.06 8.07 -19.18
C THR A 46 -26.79 7.00 -19.99
N VAL A 47 -26.62 5.74 -19.58
CA VAL A 47 -27.38 4.61 -20.11
C VAL A 47 -28.77 4.60 -19.48
N VAL A 48 -29.82 4.58 -20.34
CA VAL A 48 -31.22 4.47 -19.91
C VAL A 48 -31.74 3.11 -20.35
N THR A 49 -32.14 2.29 -19.41
CA THR A 49 -32.67 0.94 -19.72
C THR A 49 -34.04 0.99 -20.38
N HIS A 50 -34.43 -0.08 -21.06
CA HIS A 50 -35.75 -0.18 -21.68
C HIS A 50 -36.88 -0.08 -20.63
N ASP A 51 -36.69 -0.66 -19.44
CA ASP A 51 -37.63 -0.58 -18.33
C ASP A 51 -37.77 0.86 -17.85
N GLN A 52 -36.67 1.56 -17.61
CA GLN A 52 -36.69 2.96 -17.23
C GLN A 52 -37.36 3.88 -18.25
N LEU A 53 -37.25 3.56 -19.53
CA LEU A 53 -37.96 4.32 -20.57
C LEU A 53 -39.46 3.99 -20.58
N LEU A 54 -39.84 2.74 -20.39
CA LEU A 54 -41.24 2.34 -20.30
C LEU A 54 -41.93 3.00 -19.09
N ASP A 55 -41.31 2.86 -17.92
CA ASP A 55 -41.84 3.42 -16.68
C ASP A 55 -41.89 4.96 -16.74
N GLY A 56 -40.85 5.59 -17.25
CA GLY A 56 -40.77 7.05 -17.33
C GLY A 56 -41.75 7.69 -18.36
N VAL A 57 -42.10 6.96 -19.40
CA VAL A 57 -42.95 7.49 -20.49
C VAL A 57 -44.40 7.02 -20.38
N TRP A 58 -44.63 5.80 -19.87
CA TRP A 58 -46.03 5.23 -19.81
C TRP A 58 -46.51 5.03 -18.36
N GLY A 59 -45.57 4.97 -17.39
CA GLY A 59 -45.95 4.75 -15.97
C GLY A 59 -46.65 3.41 -15.75
N ALA A 60 -47.74 3.43 -15.03
CA ALA A 60 -48.52 2.23 -14.68
C ALA A 60 -49.23 1.54 -15.86
N GLU A 61 -49.28 2.18 -17.02
CA GLU A 61 -50.01 1.66 -18.21
C GLU A 61 -49.02 1.41 -19.39
N PRO A 62 -48.07 0.49 -19.28
CA PRO A 62 -47.14 0.19 -20.36
C PRO A 62 -47.91 -0.46 -21.55
N PRO A 63 -47.41 -0.24 -22.79
CA PRO A 63 -48.04 -0.83 -23.97
C PRO A 63 -47.95 -2.36 -23.94
N ALA A 64 -48.94 -3.07 -24.45
CA ALA A 64 -48.97 -4.53 -24.48
C ALA A 64 -47.78 -5.16 -25.24
N SER A 65 -47.16 -4.42 -26.12
CA SER A 65 -45.94 -4.82 -26.86
C SER A 65 -44.63 -4.75 -26.00
N GLY A 66 -44.69 -4.22 -24.77
CA GLY A 66 -43.57 -4.05 -23.90
C GLY A 66 -42.41 -3.30 -24.57
N HIS A 67 -41.16 -3.74 -24.36
CA HIS A 67 -39.97 -3.11 -24.93
C HIS A 67 -39.97 -3.01 -26.47
N LYS A 68 -40.78 -3.82 -27.16
CA LYS A 68 -40.85 -3.82 -28.63
C LYS A 68 -41.39 -2.51 -29.21
N VAL A 69 -42.04 -1.66 -28.41
CA VAL A 69 -42.50 -0.34 -28.83
C VAL A 69 -41.36 0.67 -28.92
N LEU A 70 -40.30 0.57 -28.14
CA LEU A 70 -39.24 1.56 -28.07
C LEU A 70 -38.52 1.82 -29.40
N PRO A 71 -38.17 0.80 -30.20
CA PRO A 71 -37.59 1.04 -31.53
C PRO A 71 -38.46 1.85 -32.47
N SER A 72 -39.80 1.75 -32.36
CA SER A 72 -40.76 2.52 -33.19
C SER A 72 -40.75 4.02 -32.85
N HIS A 73 -40.32 4.39 -31.66
CA HIS A 73 -40.11 5.79 -31.26
C HIS A 73 -38.65 6.25 -31.52
N VAL A 74 -37.65 5.41 -31.22
CA VAL A 74 -36.25 5.76 -31.33
C VAL A 74 -35.75 5.86 -32.76
N ASN A 75 -36.17 4.95 -33.66
CA ASN A 75 -35.70 4.98 -35.05
C ASN A 75 -36.13 6.24 -35.81
N PRO A 76 -37.41 6.74 -35.69
CA PRO A 76 -37.76 8.03 -36.24
C PRO A 76 -37.03 9.21 -35.62
N LEU A 77 -36.73 9.17 -34.31
CA LEU A 77 -35.90 10.20 -33.66
C LEU A 77 -34.49 10.25 -34.25
N ARG A 78 -33.88 9.10 -34.47
CA ARG A 78 -32.56 9.04 -35.14
C ARG A 78 -32.65 9.68 -36.53
N ARG A 79 -33.63 9.36 -37.31
CA ARG A 79 -33.79 9.97 -38.67
C ARG A 79 -34.00 11.47 -38.61
N ALA A 80 -34.68 11.98 -37.61
CA ALA A 80 -34.88 13.41 -37.44
C ALA A 80 -33.66 14.14 -36.87
N LEU A 81 -32.92 13.50 -35.94
CA LEU A 81 -31.84 14.14 -35.20
C LEU A 81 -30.45 13.89 -35.77
N ASP A 82 -30.22 12.79 -36.55
CA ASP A 82 -28.94 12.50 -37.17
C ASP A 82 -28.80 13.23 -38.51
N SER A 83 -27.58 13.51 -38.97
CA SER A 83 -27.34 14.07 -40.30
C SER A 83 -27.50 13.00 -41.38
N GLU A 84 -27.77 13.41 -42.62
CA GLU A 84 -27.84 12.47 -43.74
C GLU A 84 -26.55 11.69 -43.89
N GLY A 85 -26.62 10.36 -43.97
CA GLY A 85 -25.45 9.50 -44.10
C GLY A 85 -24.80 9.06 -42.79
N THR A 86 -25.31 9.48 -41.61
CA THR A 86 -24.76 9.07 -40.28
C THR A 86 -24.93 7.56 -40.10
N ARG A 87 -23.82 6.85 -39.81
CA ARG A 87 -23.84 5.43 -39.51
C ARG A 87 -24.52 5.16 -38.17
N HIS A 88 -25.16 4.00 -38.03
CA HIS A 88 -25.86 3.62 -36.78
C HIS A 88 -24.97 3.68 -35.53
N THR A 89 -23.68 3.45 -35.67
CA THR A 89 -22.66 3.54 -34.60
C THR A 89 -22.28 4.98 -34.24
N GLU A 90 -22.61 5.95 -35.07
CA GLU A 90 -22.32 7.38 -34.93
C GLU A 90 -23.57 8.19 -34.59
N SER A 91 -24.74 7.54 -34.54
CA SER A 91 -26.03 8.19 -34.19
C SER A 91 -25.96 8.84 -32.80
N LEU A 92 -26.65 9.99 -32.65
CA LEU A 92 -26.84 10.67 -31.37
C LEU A 92 -27.49 9.78 -30.31
N ILE A 93 -28.39 8.88 -30.70
CA ILE A 93 -29.01 7.92 -29.80
C ILE A 93 -28.41 6.57 -30.09
N ARG A 94 -27.48 6.15 -29.25
CA ARG A 94 -26.88 4.80 -29.28
C ARG A 94 -27.77 3.78 -28.60
N SER A 95 -27.67 2.53 -29.03
CA SER A 95 -28.38 1.41 -28.43
C SER A 95 -27.49 0.23 -28.16
N GLY A 96 -27.79 -0.53 -27.11
CA GLY A 96 -27.19 -1.82 -26.79
C GLY A 96 -28.27 -2.81 -26.39
N LYS A 97 -27.87 -3.96 -25.84
CA LYS A 97 -28.80 -4.98 -25.40
C LYS A 97 -29.57 -4.48 -24.16
N GLY A 98 -30.82 -4.06 -24.37
CA GLY A 98 -31.71 -3.62 -23.28
C GLY A 98 -31.59 -2.15 -22.87
N TRP A 99 -30.88 -1.28 -23.63
CA TRP A 99 -30.69 0.13 -23.27
C TRP A 99 -30.51 1.06 -24.46
N TYR A 100 -30.77 2.36 -24.21
CA TYR A 100 -30.44 3.48 -25.08
C TYR A 100 -29.62 4.53 -24.33
N ARG A 101 -28.81 5.32 -25.06
CA ARG A 101 -28.00 6.43 -24.51
C ARG A 101 -27.96 7.56 -25.53
N CYS A 102 -28.25 8.78 -25.09
CA CYS A 102 -28.11 9.97 -25.91
C CYS A 102 -26.72 10.58 -25.70
N LEU A 103 -25.94 10.72 -26.74
CA LEU A 103 -24.65 11.41 -26.76
C LEU A 103 -24.87 12.73 -27.51
N ALA A 104 -25.23 13.78 -26.80
CA ALA A 104 -25.44 15.09 -27.38
C ALA A 104 -24.14 15.92 -27.45
N ASP A 105 -22.98 15.26 -27.60
CA ASP A 105 -21.70 15.94 -27.81
C ASP A 105 -21.78 16.79 -29.08
N GLY A 106 -21.82 18.12 -28.92
CA GLY A 106 -22.01 19.08 -30.01
C GLY A 106 -23.45 19.58 -30.22
N ALA A 107 -24.47 19.10 -29.49
CA ALA A 107 -25.81 19.67 -29.48
C ALA A 107 -25.93 20.74 -28.35
N ARG A 108 -26.60 21.85 -28.65
CA ARG A 108 -26.97 22.85 -27.64
C ARG A 108 -28.27 22.48 -26.96
N LEU A 109 -28.22 22.28 -25.65
CA LEU A 109 -29.40 22.08 -24.81
C LEU A 109 -29.65 23.34 -23.99
N ASP A 110 -30.91 23.82 -23.99
CA ASP A 110 -31.25 25.01 -23.19
C ASP A 110 -31.12 24.79 -21.67
N VAL A 111 -31.27 23.57 -21.16
CA VAL A 111 -30.99 23.23 -19.76
C VAL A 111 -29.50 23.30 -19.40
N THR A 112 -28.60 22.96 -20.31
CA THR A 112 -27.16 23.11 -20.12
C THR A 112 -26.79 24.59 -20.09
N GLU A 113 -27.31 25.34 -21.04
CA GLU A 113 -27.14 26.81 -21.11
C GLU A 113 -27.72 27.51 -19.87
N LEU A 114 -28.86 27.03 -19.37
CA LEU A 114 -29.43 27.48 -18.09
C LEU A 114 -28.49 27.25 -16.92
N ALA A 115 -27.86 26.06 -16.86
CA ALA A 115 -26.93 25.71 -15.80
C ALA A 115 -25.68 26.60 -15.83
N GLU A 116 -25.08 26.82 -17.00
CA GLU A 116 -23.91 27.68 -17.20
C GLU A 116 -24.20 29.14 -16.81
N ARG A 117 -25.31 29.72 -17.31
CA ARG A 117 -25.70 31.10 -16.97
C ARG A 117 -25.99 31.27 -15.49
N SER A 118 -26.68 30.29 -14.88
CA SER A 118 -26.96 30.27 -13.43
C SER A 118 -25.70 30.23 -12.60
N GLU A 119 -24.67 29.45 -13.03
CA GLU A 119 -23.40 29.36 -12.34
C GLU A 119 -22.60 30.66 -12.43
N VAL A 120 -22.57 31.32 -13.60
CA VAL A 120 -21.95 32.65 -13.74
C VAL A 120 -22.64 33.66 -12.84
N ALA A 121 -23.98 33.64 -12.80
CA ALA A 121 -24.74 34.50 -11.91
C ALA A 121 -24.43 34.27 -10.41
N ARG A 122 -24.32 33.01 -10.01
CA ARG A 122 -23.96 32.61 -8.65
C ARG A 122 -22.57 33.11 -8.25
N ARG A 123 -21.59 33.00 -9.16
CA ARG A 123 -20.22 33.49 -8.93
C ARG A 123 -20.19 35.01 -8.83
N ALA A 124 -20.87 35.73 -9.72
CA ALA A 124 -20.97 37.16 -9.69
C ALA A 124 -21.61 37.65 -8.37
N ARG A 125 -22.68 36.98 -7.92
CA ARG A 125 -23.31 37.31 -6.61
C ARG A 125 -22.35 37.04 -5.45
N ALA A 126 -21.61 35.96 -5.46
CA ALA A 126 -20.65 35.62 -4.41
C ALA A 126 -19.45 36.59 -4.34
N SER A 127 -19.06 37.19 -5.47
CA SER A 127 -18.03 38.23 -5.53
C SER A 127 -18.54 39.63 -5.25
N GLY A 128 -19.85 39.80 -5.00
CA GLY A 128 -20.48 41.11 -4.73
C GLY A 128 -20.85 41.90 -5.99
N ASP A 129 -20.62 41.38 -7.18
CA ASP A 129 -21.04 42.01 -8.45
C ASP A 129 -22.53 41.73 -8.71
N LEU A 130 -23.39 42.41 -7.97
CA LEU A 130 -24.84 42.22 -8.04
C LEU A 130 -25.44 42.66 -9.38
N ALA A 131 -24.80 43.62 -10.07
CA ALA A 131 -25.26 44.08 -11.38
C ALA A 131 -25.10 42.99 -12.43
N LEU A 132 -23.89 42.41 -12.53
CA LEU A 132 -23.62 41.27 -13.41
C LEU A 132 -24.48 40.06 -13.04
N ALA A 133 -24.67 39.79 -11.74
CA ALA A 133 -25.53 38.68 -11.30
C ALA A 133 -26.98 38.87 -11.78
N THR A 134 -27.53 40.07 -11.67
CA THR A 134 -28.88 40.43 -12.10
C THR A 134 -29.06 40.21 -13.62
N ASP A 135 -28.11 40.67 -14.42
CA ASP A 135 -28.15 40.50 -15.89
C ASP A 135 -28.06 39.04 -16.29
N ARG A 136 -27.16 38.25 -15.68
CA ARG A 136 -27.04 36.81 -15.97
C ARG A 136 -28.25 36.01 -15.49
N LEU A 137 -28.88 36.38 -14.40
CA LEU A 137 -30.14 35.80 -13.93
C LEU A 137 -31.28 36.12 -14.92
N ALA A 138 -31.34 37.36 -15.45
CA ALA A 138 -32.30 37.73 -16.49
C ALA A 138 -32.10 36.89 -17.77
N ASP A 139 -30.82 36.75 -18.23
CA ASP A 139 -30.47 35.91 -19.38
C ASP A 139 -30.84 34.43 -19.16
N ALA A 140 -30.68 33.92 -17.93
CA ALA A 140 -31.06 32.54 -17.58
C ALA A 140 -32.59 32.36 -17.58
N LEU A 141 -33.34 33.33 -16.99
CA LEU A 141 -34.81 33.32 -16.98
C LEU A 141 -35.40 33.45 -18.36
N ALA A 142 -34.77 34.21 -19.27
CA ALA A 142 -35.20 34.37 -20.66
C ALA A 142 -35.15 33.06 -21.49
N LEU A 143 -34.43 32.03 -21.01
CA LEU A 143 -34.46 30.72 -21.65
C LEU A 143 -35.80 29.99 -21.48
N TYR A 144 -36.58 30.31 -20.45
CA TYR A 144 -37.92 29.77 -20.25
C TYR A 144 -38.91 30.40 -21.21
N ARG A 145 -39.43 29.62 -22.18
CA ARG A 145 -40.39 30.06 -23.23
C ARG A 145 -41.80 29.56 -22.95
N GLY A 146 -42.10 29.30 -21.70
CA GLY A 146 -43.40 28.79 -21.26
C GLY A 146 -43.24 27.79 -20.12
N GLU A 147 -44.19 26.86 -20.02
CA GLU A 147 -44.11 25.71 -19.12
C GLU A 147 -43.08 24.72 -19.66
N PRO A 148 -42.03 24.32 -18.87
CA PRO A 148 -41.09 23.31 -19.30
C PRO A 148 -41.78 22.02 -19.68
N LEU A 149 -41.34 21.38 -20.79
CA LEU A 149 -41.90 20.13 -21.30
C LEU A 149 -43.43 20.20 -21.48
N ALA A 150 -43.96 21.35 -21.89
CA ALA A 150 -45.40 21.53 -22.09
C ALA A 150 -45.96 20.45 -22.99
N ASN A 151 -47.07 19.83 -22.57
CA ASN A 151 -47.77 18.73 -23.27
C ASN A 151 -46.98 17.44 -23.44
N VAL A 152 -45.80 17.28 -22.84
CA VAL A 152 -45.06 16.02 -22.84
C VAL A 152 -45.59 15.15 -21.70
N PRO A 153 -46.14 13.96 -22.02
CA PRO A 153 -46.74 13.08 -21.01
C PRO A 153 -45.69 12.15 -20.34
N GLY A 154 -46.09 11.58 -19.19
CA GLY A 154 -45.38 10.54 -18.49
C GLY A 154 -44.77 11.00 -17.17
N PRO A 155 -44.57 10.07 -16.22
CA PRO A 155 -44.07 10.39 -14.88
C PRO A 155 -42.71 11.10 -14.89
N PHE A 156 -41.81 10.69 -15.79
CA PHE A 156 -40.50 11.34 -15.93
C PHE A 156 -40.62 12.82 -16.35
N ALA A 157 -41.42 13.09 -17.38
CA ALA A 157 -41.62 14.47 -17.86
C ALA A 157 -42.30 15.35 -16.81
N GLN A 158 -43.22 14.79 -16.03
CA GLN A 158 -43.86 15.50 -14.93
C GLN A 158 -42.86 15.87 -13.82
N ALA A 159 -42.08 14.91 -13.33
CA ALA A 159 -41.07 15.15 -12.31
C ALA A 159 -40.04 16.18 -12.77
N GLU A 160 -39.56 16.11 -14.02
CA GLU A 160 -38.63 17.07 -14.58
C GLU A 160 -39.28 18.48 -14.77
N ARG A 161 -40.53 18.53 -15.12
CA ARG A 161 -41.30 19.81 -15.20
C ARG A 161 -41.32 20.51 -13.84
N GLU A 162 -41.72 19.78 -12.80
CA GLU A 162 -41.75 20.29 -11.43
C GLU A 162 -40.34 20.78 -10.97
N ARG A 163 -39.31 20.00 -11.25
CA ARG A 163 -37.91 20.39 -10.94
C ARG A 163 -37.48 21.66 -11.68
N LEU A 164 -37.83 21.79 -12.95
CA LEU A 164 -37.49 22.95 -13.76
C LEU A 164 -38.30 24.20 -13.36
N LEU A 165 -39.54 24.04 -12.95
CA LEU A 165 -40.36 25.13 -12.43
C LEU A 165 -39.83 25.64 -11.08
N GLU A 166 -39.43 24.75 -10.17
CA GLU A 166 -38.82 25.14 -8.90
C GLU A 166 -37.48 25.86 -9.14
N ARG A 167 -36.68 25.41 -10.12
CA ARG A 167 -35.45 26.09 -10.51
C ARG A 167 -35.72 27.50 -11.08
N ARG A 168 -36.79 27.67 -11.89
CA ARG A 168 -37.22 28.98 -12.39
C ARG A 168 -37.58 29.91 -11.24
N ARG A 169 -38.36 29.40 -10.27
CA ARG A 169 -38.74 30.15 -9.05
C ARG A 169 -37.48 30.60 -8.26
N ALA A 170 -36.52 29.70 -8.02
CA ALA A 170 -35.30 30.04 -7.30
C ALA A 170 -34.48 31.10 -8.03
N LEU A 171 -34.35 31.03 -9.35
CA LEU A 171 -33.64 32.05 -10.14
C LEU A 171 -34.38 33.42 -10.11
N ARG A 172 -35.72 33.41 -10.13
CA ARG A 172 -36.56 34.65 -10.01
C ARG A 172 -36.34 35.30 -8.64
N LEU A 173 -36.43 34.54 -7.57
CA LEU A 173 -36.16 35.01 -6.21
C LEU A 173 -34.75 35.60 -6.10
N ALA A 174 -33.74 34.93 -6.64
CA ALA A 174 -32.36 35.41 -6.61
C ALA A 174 -32.19 36.73 -7.39
N ARG A 175 -32.86 36.89 -8.53
CA ARG A 175 -32.82 38.13 -9.31
C ARG A 175 -33.51 39.27 -8.58
N LEU A 176 -34.72 39.05 -8.03
CA LEU A 176 -35.46 40.04 -7.26
C LEU A 176 -34.68 40.51 -6.04
N ASP A 177 -34.02 39.58 -5.32
CA ASP A 177 -33.17 39.96 -4.19
C ASP A 177 -31.96 40.81 -4.62
N CYS A 178 -31.31 40.48 -5.73
CA CYS A 178 -30.23 41.30 -6.29
C CYS A 178 -30.75 42.73 -6.68
N LEU A 179 -31.95 42.84 -7.30
CA LEU A 179 -32.55 44.12 -7.64
C LEU A 179 -32.84 44.95 -6.39
N VAL A 180 -33.38 44.37 -5.34
CA VAL A 180 -33.65 45.07 -4.08
C VAL A 180 -32.34 45.56 -3.43
N LEU A 181 -31.28 44.70 -3.42
CA LEU A 181 -29.98 45.08 -2.89
C LEU A 181 -29.27 46.17 -3.70
N LEU A 182 -29.52 46.26 -5.01
CA LEU A 182 -29.03 47.32 -5.90
C LEU A 182 -29.83 48.62 -5.80
N GLY A 183 -30.92 48.64 -5.04
CA GLY A 183 -31.83 49.81 -4.98
C GLY A 183 -32.71 49.98 -6.23
N ARG A 184 -32.76 48.98 -7.11
CA ARG A 184 -33.59 49.00 -8.37
C ARG A 184 -35.01 48.51 -8.05
N PHE A 185 -35.68 49.19 -7.09
CA PHE A 185 -36.95 48.76 -6.53
C PHE A 185 -38.11 48.79 -7.53
N GLY A 186 -38.12 49.78 -8.47
CA GLY A 186 -39.14 49.85 -9.54
C GLY A 186 -39.13 48.61 -10.42
N GLU A 187 -37.94 48.20 -10.89
CA GLU A 187 -37.79 47.03 -11.72
C GLU A 187 -38.19 45.73 -10.99
N ALA A 188 -37.88 45.65 -9.66
CA ALA A 188 -38.30 44.50 -8.87
C ALA A 188 -39.83 44.43 -8.76
N LEU A 189 -40.51 45.59 -8.61
CA LEU A 189 -41.99 45.64 -8.58
C LEU A 189 -42.62 45.34 -9.94
N ASP A 190 -42.01 45.78 -11.06
CA ASP A 190 -42.45 45.47 -12.41
C ASP A 190 -42.38 43.95 -12.68
N ASP A 191 -41.28 43.30 -12.22
CA ASP A 191 -41.10 41.86 -12.31
C ASP A 191 -42.14 41.06 -11.47
N LEU A 192 -42.62 41.68 -10.38
CA LEU A 192 -43.64 41.10 -9.48
C LEU A 192 -45.09 41.43 -9.89
N ALA A 193 -45.31 42.31 -10.88
CA ALA A 193 -46.62 42.81 -11.28
C ALA A 193 -47.46 41.78 -12.06
N GLY A 194 -46.94 40.64 -12.45
CA GLY A 194 -47.67 39.60 -13.21
C GLY A 194 -48.50 38.70 -12.28
N PRO A 195 -49.79 38.42 -12.57
CA PRO A 195 -50.59 37.49 -11.79
C PRO A 195 -50.24 36.04 -12.18
N ALA A 196 -49.46 35.39 -11.34
CA ALA A 196 -49.32 33.94 -11.42
C ALA A 196 -50.12 33.31 -10.27
N GLU A 197 -51.08 32.43 -10.58
CA GLU A 197 -51.83 31.65 -9.58
C GLU A 197 -50.89 30.87 -8.65
N SER A 198 -49.72 30.47 -9.18
CA SER A 198 -48.66 29.77 -8.43
C SER A 198 -48.02 30.61 -7.35
N ASP A 199 -48.07 31.92 -7.43
CA ASP A 199 -47.36 32.86 -6.51
C ASP A 199 -48.27 33.28 -5.33
N ARG A 200 -49.54 32.79 -5.30
CA ARG A 200 -50.60 33.20 -4.38
C ARG A 200 -50.26 33.01 -2.90
N TYR A 201 -49.46 31.97 -2.59
CA TYR A 201 -49.03 31.65 -1.22
C TYR A 201 -47.49 31.73 -1.05
N ASP A 202 -46.77 32.36 -2.01
CA ASP A 202 -45.34 32.50 -1.94
C ASP A 202 -44.93 33.67 -1.02
N GLU A 203 -44.67 33.31 0.25
CA GLU A 203 -44.26 34.30 1.26
C GLU A 203 -42.91 34.93 0.94
N SER A 204 -41.98 34.21 0.28
CA SER A 204 -40.65 34.75 -0.08
C SER A 204 -40.77 35.82 -1.18
N LEU A 205 -41.64 35.65 -2.16
CA LEU A 205 -41.94 36.67 -3.18
C LEU A 205 -42.61 37.90 -2.54
N LEU A 206 -43.55 37.65 -1.60
CA LEU A 206 -44.19 38.77 -0.88
C LEU A 206 -43.18 39.52 -0.03
N ALA A 207 -42.27 38.85 0.66
CA ALA A 207 -41.23 39.49 1.46
C ALA A 207 -40.35 40.42 0.61
N LEU A 208 -39.96 40.00 -0.60
CA LEU A 208 -39.20 40.83 -1.54
C LEU A 208 -40.06 42.00 -2.09
N ARG A 209 -41.33 41.76 -2.35
CA ARG A 209 -42.27 42.82 -2.76
C ARG A 209 -42.43 43.87 -1.68
N MET A 210 -42.59 43.49 -0.41
CA MET A 210 -42.68 44.41 0.72
C MET A 210 -41.39 45.27 0.86
N ARG A 211 -40.22 44.65 0.71
CA ARG A 211 -38.93 45.37 0.72
C ARG A 211 -38.81 46.35 -0.45
N ALA A 212 -39.21 45.95 -1.65
CA ALA A 212 -39.22 46.80 -2.83
C ALA A 212 -40.22 48.01 -2.68
N LEU A 213 -41.44 47.75 -2.18
CA LEU A 213 -42.42 48.79 -1.89
C LEU A 213 -41.89 49.80 -0.86
N TYR A 214 -41.23 49.33 0.21
CA TYR A 214 -40.61 50.19 1.19
C TYR A 214 -39.52 51.07 0.55
N GLY A 215 -38.65 50.51 -0.30
CA GLY A 215 -37.64 51.25 -1.04
C GLY A 215 -38.20 52.31 -2.01
N CYS A 216 -39.46 52.14 -2.46
CA CYS A 216 -40.21 53.15 -3.23
C CYS A 216 -41.04 54.07 -2.34
N GLU A 217 -40.84 54.11 -1.02
CA GLU A 217 -41.61 54.92 -0.05
C GLU A 217 -43.11 54.57 0.03
N ARG A 218 -43.53 53.37 -0.41
CA ARG A 218 -44.91 52.87 -0.42
C ARG A 218 -45.16 51.92 0.77
N GLN A 219 -44.82 52.40 2.00
CA GLN A 219 -44.89 51.59 3.23
C GLN A 219 -46.30 51.10 3.55
N VAL A 220 -47.34 51.92 3.29
CA VAL A 220 -48.74 51.55 3.54
C VAL A 220 -49.16 50.34 2.69
N GLU A 221 -48.75 50.31 1.43
CA GLU A 221 -49.03 49.17 0.54
C GLU A 221 -48.29 47.91 0.92
N ALA A 222 -47.03 48.06 1.43
CA ALA A 222 -46.27 46.95 1.93
C ALA A 222 -46.92 46.28 3.16
N LEU A 223 -47.44 47.09 4.09
CA LEU A 223 -48.17 46.57 5.26
C LEU A 223 -49.52 45.99 4.88
N GLY A 224 -50.25 46.58 3.94
CA GLY A 224 -51.50 46.01 3.39
C GLY A 224 -51.30 44.66 2.76
N ALA A 225 -50.22 44.48 1.96
CA ALA A 225 -49.87 43.22 1.33
C ALA A 225 -49.57 42.10 2.34
N PHE A 226 -48.99 42.45 3.49
CA PHE A 226 -48.75 41.49 4.59
C PHE A 226 -50.11 41.06 5.22
N GLU A 227 -50.98 41.98 5.54
CA GLU A 227 -52.28 41.63 6.15
C GLU A 227 -53.17 40.82 5.22
N ASP A 228 -53.16 41.12 3.92
CA ASP A 228 -53.85 40.34 2.89
C ASP A 228 -53.32 38.87 2.83
N MET A 229 -52.01 38.69 2.91
CA MET A 229 -51.42 37.35 2.93
C MET A 229 -51.76 36.62 4.25
N ARG A 230 -51.66 37.34 5.35
CA ARG A 230 -51.96 36.78 6.67
C ARG A 230 -53.42 36.33 6.79
N ALA A 231 -54.35 37.12 6.28
CA ALA A 231 -55.78 36.74 6.23
C ALA A 231 -55.96 35.48 5.37
N ARG A 232 -55.40 35.43 4.20
CA ARG A 232 -55.46 34.27 3.30
C ARG A 232 -54.87 33.00 3.92
N LEU A 233 -53.70 33.08 4.53
CA LEU A 233 -53.02 31.93 5.16
C LEU A 233 -53.90 31.39 6.30
N ARG A 234 -54.55 32.27 7.08
CA ARG A 234 -55.44 31.84 8.18
C ARG A 234 -56.77 31.27 7.71
N GLU A 235 -57.41 31.92 6.72
CA GLU A 235 -58.72 31.54 6.23
C GLU A 235 -58.70 30.25 5.36
N GLU A 236 -57.63 30.11 4.52
CA GLU A 236 -57.57 29.03 3.53
C GLU A 236 -56.69 27.84 3.98
N LEU A 237 -55.66 28.09 4.79
CA LEU A 237 -54.70 27.05 5.22
C LEU A 237 -54.64 26.86 6.73
N GLY A 238 -55.21 27.75 7.54
CA GLY A 238 -55.23 27.65 9.00
C GLY A 238 -53.87 27.89 9.66
N VAL A 239 -52.92 28.55 8.99
CA VAL A 239 -51.55 28.80 9.45
C VAL A 239 -51.24 30.31 9.55
N ASP A 240 -50.32 30.67 10.44
CA ASP A 240 -49.77 32.04 10.50
C ASP A 240 -48.60 32.18 9.52
N PRO A 241 -48.31 33.46 9.09
CA PRO A 241 -47.16 33.73 8.23
C PRO A 241 -45.85 33.21 8.78
N GLY A 242 -45.00 32.72 7.89
CA GLY A 242 -43.66 32.21 8.21
C GLY A 242 -42.73 33.26 8.78
N GLU A 243 -41.68 32.79 9.44
CA GLU A 243 -40.73 33.67 10.22
C GLU A 243 -40.05 34.73 9.37
N GLU A 244 -39.77 34.45 8.09
CA GLU A 244 -39.12 35.42 7.18
C GLU A 244 -40.04 36.59 6.88
N LEU A 245 -41.27 36.31 6.51
CA LEU A 245 -42.27 37.35 6.21
C LEU A 245 -42.64 38.15 7.47
N ALA A 246 -42.75 37.51 8.62
CA ALA A 246 -42.99 38.18 9.92
C ALA A 246 -41.82 39.08 10.32
N ARG A 247 -40.56 38.69 10.00
CA ARG A 247 -39.38 39.56 10.24
C ARG A 247 -39.41 40.80 9.35
N VAL A 248 -39.69 40.68 8.08
CA VAL A 248 -39.81 41.82 7.15
C VAL A 248 -40.91 42.76 7.64
N HIS A 249 -42.07 42.25 8.04
CA HIS A 249 -43.16 43.06 8.62
C HIS A 249 -42.73 43.79 9.89
N THR A 250 -42.01 43.14 10.81
CA THR A 250 -41.51 43.78 12.03
C THR A 250 -40.48 44.86 11.72
N ALA A 251 -39.61 44.64 10.73
CA ALA A 251 -38.62 45.65 10.29
C ALA A 251 -39.34 46.87 9.65
N LEU A 252 -40.40 46.64 8.90
CA LEU A 252 -41.23 47.73 8.34
C LEU A 252 -41.87 48.55 9.42
N LEU A 253 -42.43 47.93 10.47
CA LEU A 253 -43.05 48.65 11.59
C LEU A 253 -42.02 49.45 12.39
N ARG A 254 -40.78 49.01 12.47
CA ARG A 254 -39.68 49.67 13.16
C ARG A 254 -38.93 50.68 12.28
N GLN A 255 -39.29 50.77 10.99
CA GLN A 255 -38.59 51.57 9.99
C GLN A 255 -37.08 51.27 9.92
N ASP A 256 -36.71 50.01 10.11
CA ASP A 256 -35.33 49.55 10.08
C ASP A 256 -34.86 49.42 8.63
N THR A 257 -34.44 50.56 8.07
CA THR A 257 -33.97 50.67 6.69
C THR A 257 -32.77 49.73 6.40
N ALA A 258 -31.88 49.53 7.38
CA ALA A 258 -30.73 48.69 7.18
C ALA A 258 -31.11 47.19 7.00
N SER A 259 -32.11 46.71 7.70
CA SER A 259 -32.63 45.36 7.60
C SER A 259 -33.52 45.17 6.36
N LEU A 260 -34.15 46.22 5.82
CA LEU A 260 -35.06 46.13 4.70
C LEU A 260 -34.36 46.29 3.35
N ILE A 261 -33.49 47.28 3.20
CA ILE A 261 -32.88 47.63 1.90
C ILE A 261 -31.35 47.79 1.95
N GLY A 262 -30.74 47.73 3.12
CA GLY A 262 -29.28 47.69 3.25
C GLY A 262 -28.70 46.37 2.65
N PRO A 263 -27.41 46.34 2.35
CA PRO A 263 -26.77 45.06 2.07
C PRO A 263 -27.02 44.18 3.31
N VAL A 264 -27.84 43.18 3.12
CA VAL A 264 -28.08 42.20 4.18
C VAL A 264 -26.70 41.66 4.53
N ALA A 265 -26.21 41.94 5.73
CA ALA A 265 -25.18 41.12 6.33
C ALA A 265 -25.66 39.67 6.12
N PRO A 266 -24.88 38.78 5.50
CA PRO A 266 -25.32 37.43 5.12
C PRO A 266 -26.23 36.93 6.22
N PRO A 267 -27.48 36.54 5.92
CA PRO A 267 -28.50 36.27 6.93
C PRO A 267 -27.82 35.44 8.01
N PRO A 268 -27.93 35.77 9.31
CA PRO A 268 -27.30 35.04 10.38
C PRO A 268 -27.69 33.59 10.06
N ALA A 269 -26.68 32.84 9.61
CA ALA A 269 -26.79 31.62 8.79
C ALA A 269 -28.06 30.89 9.17
N ALA A 270 -29.00 30.76 8.23
CA ALA A 270 -30.36 30.24 8.46
C ALA A 270 -30.27 29.28 9.60
N ARG A 271 -30.99 29.46 10.72
CA ARG A 271 -30.80 28.68 11.93
C ARG A 271 -30.48 27.30 11.48
N PRO A 272 -29.26 26.77 11.64
CA PRO A 272 -28.80 25.62 10.89
C PRO A 272 -29.93 24.62 11.02
N ARG A 273 -30.54 24.20 9.91
CA ARG A 273 -31.32 22.94 9.92
C ARG A 273 -30.50 22.06 10.81
N PRO A 274 -31.02 21.60 12.01
CA PRO A 274 -30.18 21.09 13.05
C PRO A 274 -29.15 20.20 12.37
N THR A 275 -27.91 20.73 12.27
CA THR A 275 -26.89 20.16 11.37
C THR A 275 -26.82 18.73 11.83
N VAL A 276 -27.32 17.82 11.01
CA VAL A 276 -27.44 16.43 11.40
C VAL A 276 -26.01 15.95 11.63
N ASN A 277 -25.58 16.02 12.87
CA ASN A 277 -24.28 15.53 13.25
C ASN A 277 -24.43 14.17 13.91
N GLN A 278 -24.23 13.12 13.13
CA GLN A 278 -24.30 11.73 13.58
C GLN A 278 -22.91 11.14 13.86
N LEU A 279 -21.87 11.96 13.89
CA LEU A 279 -20.52 11.47 14.17
C LEU A 279 -20.47 10.90 15.60
N PRO A 280 -19.87 9.72 15.78
CA PRO A 280 -19.55 9.20 17.11
C PRO A 280 -18.71 10.19 17.92
N GLY A 281 -18.73 10.07 19.25
CA GLY A 281 -17.89 10.88 20.11
C GLY A 281 -16.41 10.78 19.75
N ASP A 282 -15.71 11.90 19.68
CA ASP A 282 -14.27 11.94 19.42
C ASP A 282 -13.51 11.27 20.58
N SER A 283 -12.64 10.34 20.29
CA SER A 283 -11.84 9.61 21.28
C SER A 283 -10.71 10.42 21.93
N GLY A 284 -10.62 11.72 21.65
CA GLY A 284 -9.72 12.67 22.31
C GLY A 284 -8.30 12.67 21.76
N GLN A 285 -7.47 11.69 22.04
CA GLN A 285 -6.08 11.61 21.58
C GLN A 285 -5.84 10.46 20.59
N LEU A 286 -5.28 10.80 19.45
CA LEU A 286 -4.70 9.89 18.48
C LEU A 286 -3.18 10.07 18.54
N ILE A 287 -2.46 9.02 18.93
CA ILE A 287 -1.00 9.04 19.05
C ILE A 287 -0.40 8.38 17.81
N GLY A 288 0.60 9.03 17.20
CA GLY A 288 1.35 8.48 16.07
C GLY A 288 0.53 8.38 14.77
N ARG A 289 -0.42 9.31 14.54
CA ARG A 289 -1.29 9.34 13.36
C ARG A 289 -1.44 10.73 12.75
N GLU A 290 -0.48 11.61 13.04
CA GLU A 290 -0.50 13.01 12.61
C GLU A 290 -0.41 13.14 11.10
N SER A 291 0.41 12.31 10.44
CA SER A 291 0.59 12.29 8.99
C SER A 291 -0.67 11.82 8.26
N GLU A 292 -1.25 10.71 8.69
CA GLU A 292 -2.47 10.18 8.09
C GLU A 292 -3.67 11.09 8.35
N LEU A 293 -3.72 11.70 9.53
CA LEU A 293 -4.76 12.65 9.87
C LEU A 293 -4.64 13.94 9.03
N ALA A 294 -3.43 14.42 8.77
CA ALA A 294 -3.19 15.55 7.87
C ALA A 294 -3.69 15.23 6.46
N LEU A 295 -3.31 14.05 5.93
CA LEU A 295 -3.79 13.60 4.62
C LEU A 295 -5.32 13.54 4.53
N LEU A 296 -6.01 13.08 5.57
CA LEU A 296 -7.48 12.99 5.59
C LEU A 296 -8.17 14.36 5.72
N THR A 297 -7.49 15.34 6.27
CA THR A 297 -8.06 16.67 6.52
C THR A 297 -7.70 17.72 5.46
N GLU A 298 -6.75 17.42 4.58
CA GLU A 298 -6.42 18.29 3.44
C GLU A 298 -7.62 18.43 2.50
N PRO A 299 -7.87 19.65 1.96
CA PRO A 299 -8.88 19.85 0.93
C PRO A 299 -8.54 18.99 -0.32
N THR A 300 -9.52 18.30 -0.86
CA THR A 300 -9.43 17.69 -2.18
C THR A 300 -9.84 18.74 -3.22
N ALA A 301 -9.07 18.84 -4.30
CA ALA A 301 -9.30 19.82 -5.37
C ALA A 301 -10.43 19.39 -6.36
N SER A 302 -11.34 18.50 -5.98
CA SER A 302 -12.39 18.02 -6.86
C SER A 302 -13.58 18.98 -6.89
N ASP A 303 -14.03 19.32 -8.10
CA ASP A 303 -15.27 20.09 -8.32
C ASP A 303 -16.54 19.24 -8.04
N GLY A 304 -16.39 17.98 -7.66
CA GLY A 304 -17.43 16.99 -7.38
C GLY A 304 -17.51 16.59 -5.91
N VAL A 305 -17.82 15.31 -5.71
CA VAL A 305 -17.83 14.64 -4.40
C VAL A 305 -16.45 14.03 -4.18
N ALA A 306 -15.77 14.48 -3.13
CA ALA A 306 -14.46 13.93 -2.78
C ALA A 306 -14.61 12.57 -2.07
N VAL A 307 -13.92 11.55 -2.57
CA VAL A 307 -13.94 10.21 -1.97
C VAL A 307 -12.56 9.85 -1.41
N VAL A 308 -12.51 9.55 -0.13
CA VAL A 308 -11.29 9.12 0.55
C VAL A 308 -11.45 7.71 1.10
N ALA A 309 -10.58 6.81 0.71
CA ALA A 309 -10.57 5.43 1.19
C ALA A 309 -9.48 5.23 2.25
N VAL A 310 -9.85 4.61 3.38
CA VAL A 310 -8.95 4.25 4.47
C VAL A 310 -9.01 2.74 4.66
N ASP A 311 -7.91 2.05 4.40
CA ASP A 311 -7.82 0.61 4.58
C ASP A 311 -6.73 0.20 5.60
N GLY A 312 -6.73 -1.06 6.00
CA GLY A 312 -5.75 -1.63 6.92
C GLY A 312 -6.31 -2.75 7.77
N PRO A 313 -5.45 -3.47 8.51
CA PRO A 313 -5.84 -4.64 9.30
C PRO A 313 -6.86 -4.33 10.41
N ALA A 314 -7.51 -5.40 10.91
CA ALA A 314 -8.43 -5.27 12.03
C ALA A 314 -7.71 -4.76 13.28
N GLY A 315 -8.32 -3.83 14.01
CA GLY A 315 -7.75 -3.30 15.27
C GLY A 315 -6.68 -2.23 15.11
N VAL A 316 -6.33 -1.80 13.88
CA VAL A 316 -5.29 -0.79 13.60
C VAL A 316 -5.73 0.65 13.90
N GLY A 317 -7.04 0.88 14.15
CA GLY A 317 -7.55 2.18 14.54
C GLY A 317 -8.22 3.00 13.43
N LYS A 318 -8.66 2.37 12.31
CA LYS A 318 -9.34 3.05 11.19
C LYS A 318 -10.51 3.91 11.65
N THR A 319 -11.46 3.32 12.36
CA THR A 319 -12.64 4.01 12.88
C THR A 319 -12.26 5.23 13.72
N ALA A 320 -11.27 5.09 14.60
CA ALA A 320 -10.82 6.21 15.44
C ALA A 320 -10.23 7.35 14.60
N LEU A 321 -9.43 7.02 13.58
CA LEU A 321 -8.83 8.01 12.68
C LEU A 321 -9.88 8.73 11.83
N VAL A 322 -10.81 7.99 11.19
CA VAL A 322 -11.83 8.60 10.31
C VAL A 322 -12.81 9.46 11.10
N VAL A 323 -13.19 9.04 12.33
CA VAL A 323 -14.02 9.85 13.22
C VAL A 323 -13.29 11.15 13.62
N ARG A 324 -12.02 11.05 14.00
CA ARG A 324 -11.19 12.22 14.32
C ARG A 324 -11.02 13.16 13.13
N ALA A 325 -10.76 12.64 11.95
CA ALA A 325 -10.68 13.42 10.70
C ALA A 325 -12.01 14.13 10.43
N ALA A 326 -13.13 13.41 10.53
CA ALA A 326 -14.47 13.95 10.34
C ALA A 326 -14.76 15.11 11.30
N HIS A 327 -14.43 14.97 12.60
CA HIS A 327 -14.58 16.04 13.57
C HIS A 327 -13.73 17.29 13.24
N ARG A 328 -12.52 17.11 12.67
CA ARG A 328 -11.66 18.23 12.26
C ARG A 328 -12.19 19.00 11.05
N VAL A 329 -12.81 18.31 10.10
CA VAL A 329 -13.28 18.92 8.84
C VAL A 329 -14.76 19.29 8.87
N ARG A 330 -15.53 18.98 9.92
CA ARG A 330 -16.99 19.15 10.02
C ARG A 330 -17.48 20.55 9.65
N SER A 331 -16.71 21.58 9.97
CA SER A 331 -17.08 22.98 9.68
C SER A 331 -17.14 23.28 8.18
N ARG A 332 -16.58 22.43 7.32
CA ARG A 332 -16.64 22.55 5.86
C ARG A 332 -17.95 22.03 5.27
N PHE A 333 -18.76 21.30 6.08
CA PHE A 333 -19.97 20.60 5.65
C PHE A 333 -21.18 21.11 6.43
N PRO A 334 -21.70 22.29 6.02
CA PRO A 334 -22.77 22.98 6.76
C PRO A 334 -24.10 22.23 6.75
N ASP A 335 -24.34 21.35 5.75
CA ASP A 335 -25.61 20.65 5.61
C ASP A 335 -25.67 19.33 6.40
N GLY A 336 -24.53 18.85 6.92
CA GLY A 336 -24.51 17.74 7.88
C GLY A 336 -23.31 16.82 7.76
N CYS A 337 -23.08 16.07 8.87
CA CYS A 337 -22.12 14.98 8.96
C CYS A 337 -22.84 13.71 9.34
N LEU A 338 -22.82 12.73 8.46
CA LEU A 338 -23.50 11.45 8.59
C LEU A 338 -22.47 10.35 8.87
N PHE A 339 -22.80 9.45 9.77
CA PHE A 339 -21.96 8.30 10.09
C PHE A 339 -22.79 7.01 9.95
N MET A 340 -22.28 6.05 9.17
CA MET A 340 -22.85 4.74 8.98
C MET A 340 -21.82 3.65 9.23
N ASP A 341 -22.08 2.83 10.24
CA ASP A 341 -21.40 1.55 10.42
C ASP A 341 -22.12 0.51 9.53
N LEU A 342 -21.45 0.07 8.48
CA LEU A 342 -22.00 -0.88 7.50
C LEU A 342 -21.97 -2.33 7.98
N GLN A 343 -21.28 -2.61 9.10
CA GLN A 343 -21.22 -3.89 9.78
C GLN A 343 -20.87 -5.08 8.85
N ALA A 344 -20.00 -4.84 7.89
CA ALA A 344 -19.63 -5.84 6.89
C ALA A 344 -19.04 -7.12 7.49
N HIS A 345 -18.41 -6.99 8.66
CA HIS A 345 -17.69 -8.07 9.36
C HIS A 345 -18.38 -8.53 10.65
N SER A 346 -19.68 -8.25 10.84
CA SER A 346 -20.43 -8.71 12.01
C SER A 346 -21.00 -10.12 11.79
N THR A 347 -20.76 -11.04 12.74
CA THR A 347 -21.34 -12.39 12.74
C THR A 347 -22.71 -12.44 13.40
N ALA A 348 -23.02 -11.51 14.30
CA ALA A 348 -24.25 -11.51 15.11
C ALA A 348 -25.44 -10.81 14.43
N ARG A 349 -25.18 -10.03 13.38
CA ARG A 349 -26.21 -9.27 12.65
C ARG A 349 -26.05 -9.48 11.16
N GLN A 350 -27.18 -9.62 10.43
CA GLN A 350 -27.15 -9.61 8.97
C GLN A 350 -26.48 -8.34 8.47
N ARG A 351 -25.59 -8.48 7.48
CA ARG A 351 -24.96 -7.35 6.78
C ARG A 351 -26.03 -6.32 6.42
N LEU A 352 -25.74 -5.04 6.66
CA LEU A 352 -26.68 -4.00 6.29
C LEU A 352 -26.75 -3.91 4.76
N ALA A 353 -27.89 -4.30 4.23
CA ALA A 353 -28.17 -4.15 2.80
C ALA A 353 -28.16 -2.66 2.43
N PRO A 354 -27.64 -2.27 1.25
CA PRO A 354 -27.58 -0.88 0.81
C PRO A 354 -28.93 -0.16 0.89
N GLN A 355 -30.06 -0.88 0.64
CA GLN A 355 -31.41 -0.34 0.77
C GLN A 355 -31.71 0.16 2.19
N ARG A 356 -31.33 -0.60 3.22
CA ARG A 356 -31.54 -0.18 4.62
C ARG A 356 -30.69 1.04 4.98
N VAL A 357 -29.48 1.10 4.46
CA VAL A 357 -28.57 2.24 4.66
C VAL A 357 -29.12 3.49 3.99
N LEU A 358 -29.52 3.39 2.72
CA LEU A 358 -30.11 4.51 1.97
C LEU A 358 -31.35 5.08 2.64
N ARG A 359 -32.28 4.23 3.10
CA ARG A 359 -33.46 4.69 3.85
C ARG A 359 -33.08 5.47 5.11
N ARG A 360 -32.08 4.97 5.84
CA ARG A 360 -31.59 5.66 7.04
C ARG A 360 -30.92 7.00 6.68
N LEU A 361 -30.12 7.05 5.60
CA LEU A 361 -29.51 8.27 5.11
C LEU A 361 -30.55 9.28 4.64
N LEU A 362 -31.56 8.85 3.86
CA LEU A 362 -32.65 9.71 3.38
C LEU A 362 -33.45 10.32 4.54
N ARG A 363 -33.78 9.54 5.56
CA ARG A 363 -34.41 10.06 6.80
C ARG A 363 -33.54 11.09 7.49
N SER A 364 -32.22 10.84 7.54
CA SER A 364 -31.28 11.76 8.21
C SER A 364 -31.20 13.12 7.52
N VAL A 365 -31.47 13.20 6.21
CA VAL A 365 -31.51 14.48 5.46
C VAL A 365 -32.91 15.04 5.35
N GLY A 366 -33.92 14.44 6.00
CA GLY A 366 -35.28 14.96 6.12
C GLY A 366 -36.25 14.48 5.03
N ALA A 367 -35.98 13.35 4.35
CA ALA A 367 -36.97 12.74 3.46
C ALA A 367 -38.07 12.09 4.28
N ASP A 368 -39.33 12.26 3.83
CA ASP A 368 -40.49 11.63 4.46
C ASP A 368 -40.54 10.12 4.16
N ASP A 369 -40.86 9.30 5.16
CA ASP A 369 -40.92 7.85 5.01
C ASP A 369 -41.96 7.40 4.00
N SER A 370 -43.04 8.18 3.77
CA SER A 370 -44.10 7.91 2.78
C SER A 370 -43.59 7.98 1.34
N ASP A 371 -42.54 8.76 1.09
CA ASP A 371 -41.99 9.03 -0.25
C ASP A 371 -40.80 8.15 -0.59
N VAL A 372 -40.26 7.37 0.39
CA VAL A 372 -39.05 6.56 0.23
C VAL A 372 -39.39 5.24 -0.50
N PRO A 373 -38.86 5.03 -1.72
CA PRO A 373 -39.14 3.84 -2.52
C PRO A 373 -38.57 2.56 -1.90
N ASN A 374 -38.98 1.40 -2.45
CA ASN A 374 -38.49 0.09 -1.98
C ASN A 374 -37.33 -0.46 -2.81
N ASP A 375 -37.21 -0.07 -4.06
CA ASP A 375 -36.20 -0.52 -4.99
C ASP A 375 -34.84 0.16 -4.72
N LEU A 376 -33.73 -0.57 -4.92
CA LEU A 376 -32.38 -0.05 -4.66
C LEU A 376 -32.00 1.09 -5.60
N ASP A 377 -32.32 0.96 -6.88
CA ASP A 377 -31.92 1.94 -7.89
C ASP A 377 -32.72 3.24 -7.72
N GLU A 378 -34.02 3.13 -7.38
CA GLU A 378 -34.87 4.27 -7.05
C GLU A 378 -34.41 4.97 -5.76
N LEU A 379 -34.06 4.21 -4.72
CA LEU A 379 -33.47 4.74 -3.48
C LEU A 379 -32.17 5.50 -3.75
N ALA A 380 -31.30 4.94 -4.58
CA ALA A 380 -30.02 5.58 -4.93
C ALA A 380 -30.25 6.82 -5.81
N ALA A 381 -31.24 6.80 -6.70
CA ALA A 381 -31.63 7.96 -7.50
C ALA A 381 -32.20 9.09 -6.62
N MET A 382 -33.09 8.75 -5.69
CA MET A 382 -33.67 9.68 -4.71
C MET A 382 -32.57 10.27 -3.82
N TRP A 383 -31.62 9.43 -3.33
CA TRP A 383 -30.48 9.88 -2.53
C TRP A 383 -29.63 10.91 -3.28
N ARG A 384 -29.25 10.63 -4.53
CA ARG A 384 -28.51 11.56 -5.38
C ARG A 384 -29.28 12.86 -5.62
N SER A 385 -30.58 12.75 -5.87
CA SER A 385 -31.45 13.91 -6.08
C SER A 385 -31.50 14.81 -4.84
N VAL A 386 -31.78 14.25 -3.67
CA VAL A 386 -31.89 14.99 -2.40
C VAL A 386 -30.57 15.60 -2.00
N THR A 387 -29.45 14.93 -2.26
CA THR A 387 -28.12 15.41 -1.89
C THR A 387 -27.47 16.32 -2.93
N SER A 388 -28.06 16.50 -4.11
CA SER A 388 -27.45 17.26 -5.23
C SER A 388 -27.12 18.72 -4.92
N SER A 389 -27.83 19.33 -3.96
CA SER A 389 -27.61 20.72 -3.50
C SER A 389 -26.95 20.79 -2.13
N LEU A 390 -26.63 19.68 -1.49
CA LEU A 390 -26.11 19.62 -0.12
C LEU A 390 -24.60 19.44 -0.11
N LYS A 391 -23.95 20.04 0.87
CA LYS A 391 -22.55 19.80 1.21
C LYS A 391 -22.47 18.93 2.46
N LEU A 392 -22.36 17.63 2.25
CA LEU A 392 -22.40 16.62 3.29
C LEU A 392 -21.04 15.97 3.47
N LEU A 393 -20.72 15.64 4.72
CA LEU A 393 -19.69 14.67 5.04
C LEU A 393 -20.35 13.34 5.35
N LEU A 394 -20.04 12.31 4.57
CA LEU A 394 -20.52 10.96 4.81
C LEU A 394 -19.35 10.06 5.23
N VAL A 395 -19.42 9.48 6.40
CA VAL A 395 -18.46 8.49 6.90
C VAL A 395 -19.10 7.12 6.84
N LEU A 396 -18.50 6.23 6.05
CA LEU A 396 -18.91 4.83 5.90
C LEU A 396 -17.86 3.94 6.56
N ASP A 397 -18.16 3.40 7.72
CA ASP A 397 -17.24 2.54 8.46
C ASP A 397 -17.54 1.06 8.24
N ASP A 398 -16.51 0.22 8.33
CA ASP A 398 -16.56 -1.24 8.15
C ASP A 398 -17.25 -1.66 6.83
N ALA A 399 -16.82 -1.04 5.71
CA ALA A 399 -17.33 -1.32 4.36
C ALA A 399 -16.70 -2.59 3.76
N LEU A 400 -17.48 -3.34 2.96
CA LEU A 400 -17.03 -4.59 2.32
C LEU A 400 -16.50 -4.38 0.89
N GLY A 401 -17.16 -3.54 0.08
CA GLY A 401 -16.78 -3.36 -1.32
C GLY A 401 -17.63 -2.35 -2.06
N ILE A 402 -17.31 -2.12 -3.34
CA ILE A 402 -17.93 -1.09 -4.19
C ILE A 402 -19.42 -1.29 -4.38
N GLN A 403 -19.90 -2.53 -4.44
CA GLN A 403 -21.33 -2.83 -4.59
C GLN A 403 -22.16 -2.32 -3.40
N GLN A 404 -21.56 -2.28 -2.20
CA GLN A 404 -22.20 -1.72 -1.01
C GLN A 404 -22.10 -0.19 -0.99
N ILE A 405 -20.97 0.38 -1.41
CA ILE A 405 -20.62 1.80 -1.29
C ILE A 405 -21.24 2.63 -2.42
N GLY A 406 -21.16 2.13 -3.67
CA GLY A 406 -21.54 2.88 -4.87
C GLY A 406 -22.92 3.54 -4.81
N PRO A 407 -23.99 2.82 -4.40
CA PRO A 407 -25.32 3.40 -4.25
C PRO A 407 -25.41 4.51 -3.18
N LEU A 408 -24.48 4.54 -2.21
CA LEU A 408 -24.50 5.45 -1.06
C LEU A 408 -23.79 6.79 -1.33
N LEU A 409 -23.11 6.93 -2.47
CA LEU A 409 -22.39 8.15 -2.78
C LEU A 409 -23.37 9.31 -3.02
N PRO A 410 -23.20 10.47 -2.35
CA PRO A 410 -24.02 11.65 -2.57
C PRO A 410 -23.69 12.31 -3.93
N ALA A 411 -24.53 13.24 -4.39
CA ALA A 411 -24.33 13.93 -5.66
C ALA A 411 -23.98 15.43 -5.50
N GLY A 412 -24.02 15.96 -4.28
CA GLY A 412 -23.79 17.40 -4.03
C GLY A 412 -22.33 17.80 -4.18
N PRO A 413 -22.01 18.79 -5.06
CA PRO A 413 -20.63 19.28 -5.22
C PRO A 413 -20.11 19.87 -3.93
N GLY A 414 -18.84 19.50 -3.60
CA GLY A 414 -18.20 19.89 -2.34
C GLY A 414 -18.60 19.01 -1.14
N SER A 415 -19.38 17.94 -1.35
CA SER A 415 -19.52 16.86 -0.36
C SER A 415 -18.28 15.99 -0.31
N ALA A 416 -18.06 15.32 0.82
CA ALA A 416 -16.97 14.36 0.96
C ALA A 416 -17.48 13.02 1.55
N VAL A 417 -16.87 11.94 1.09
CA VAL A 417 -17.12 10.60 1.62
C VAL A 417 -15.81 10.01 2.13
N ILE A 418 -15.79 9.60 3.38
CA ILE A 418 -14.67 8.86 3.96
C ILE A 418 -15.13 7.42 4.18
N VAL A 419 -14.45 6.48 3.54
CA VAL A 419 -14.77 5.05 3.63
C VAL A 419 -13.66 4.34 4.39
N ALA A 420 -14.01 3.65 5.48
CA ALA A 420 -13.08 2.77 6.17
C ALA A 420 -13.42 1.30 5.89
N SER A 421 -12.41 0.51 5.56
CA SER A 421 -12.54 -0.92 5.23
C SER A 421 -11.36 -1.74 5.77
N ARG A 422 -11.59 -3.04 5.99
CA ARG A 422 -10.50 -4.01 6.24
C ARG A 422 -9.90 -4.51 4.93
N GLN A 423 -10.56 -4.29 3.81
CA GLN A 423 -10.12 -4.68 2.48
C GLN A 423 -9.68 -3.45 1.69
N ARG A 424 -8.71 -3.63 0.81
CA ARG A 424 -8.35 -2.62 -0.18
C ARG A 424 -9.48 -2.48 -1.19
N LEU A 425 -10.12 -1.31 -1.22
CA LEU A 425 -11.21 -1.00 -2.13
C LEU A 425 -10.67 -0.57 -3.49
N SER A 426 -9.94 -1.44 -4.18
CA SER A 426 -9.26 -1.11 -5.45
C SER A 426 -10.22 -0.67 -6.56
N ALA A 427 -11.46 -1.19 -6.57
CA ALA A 427 -12.50 -0.83 -7.52
C ALA A 427 -13.24 0.48 -7.19
N LEU A 428 -13.02 1.08 -6.01
CA LEU A 428 -13.60 2.37 -5.66
C LEU A 428 -12.76 3.47 -6.32
N ASP A 429 -13.40 4.35 -7.07
CA ASP A 429 -12.74 5.55 -7.59
C ASP A 429 -12.61 6.56 -6.46
N ALA A 430 -11.42 6.58 -5.84
CA ALA A 430 -11.12 7.40 -4.68
C ALA A 430 -10.04 8.42 -5.03
N ASP A 431 -10.31 9.70 -4.72
CA ASP A 431 -9.36 10.81 -4.90
C ASP A 431 -8.11 10.63 -4.03
N ARG A 432 -8.27 9.96 -2.89
CA ARG A 432 -7.16 9.69 -1.97
C ARG A 432 -7.33 8.33 -1.29
N ARG A 433 -6.19 7.64 -1.12
CA ARG A 433 -6.12 6.36 -0.41
C ARG A 433 -5.11 6.47 0.72
N VAL A 434 -5.50 5.99 1.90
CA VAL A 434 -4.65 5.96 3.10
C VAL A 434 -4.68 4.55 3.65
N THR A 435 -3.54 3.85 3.55
CA THR A 435 -3.38 2.53 4.17
C THR A 435 -2.79 2.69 5.56
N LEU A 436 -3.51 2.23 6.58
CA LEU A 436 -3.04 2.29 7.96
C LEU A 436 -2.18 1.08 8.30
N GLU A 437 -0.97 1.35 8.69
CA GLU A 437 -0.08 0.36 9.29
C GLU A 437 -0.18 0.39 10.83
N THR A 438 0.49 -0.53 11.51
CA THR A 438 0.61 -0.52 12.96
C THR A 438 1.47 0.65 13.43
N LEU A 439 1.35 1.03 14.70
CA LEU A 439 2.17 2.09 15.28
C LEU A 439 3.66 1.67 15.31
N CYS A 440 4.54 2.64 15.10
CA CYS A 440 5.97 2.42 15.33
C CYS A 440 6.24 2.15 16.82
N ALA A 441 7.43 1.66 17.15
CA ALA A 441 7.76 1.24 18.52
C ALA A 441 7.60 2.38 19.54
N ASP A 442 8.00 3.60 19.17
CA ASP A 442 7.94 4.76 20.05
C ASP A 442 6.50 5.24 20.28
N ASP A 443 5.67 5.24 19.22
CA ASP A 443 4.26 5.61 19.31
C ASP A 443 3.45 4.56 20.09
N ALA A 444 3.77 3.28 19.89
CA ALA A 444 3.15 2.19 20.63
C ALA A 444 3.47 2.26 22.12
N ALA A 445 4.73 2.52 22.48
CA ALA A 445 5.14 2.75 23.86
C ALA A 445 4.48 4.01 24.45
N SER A 446 4.37 5.08 23.67
CA SER A 446 3.69 6.33 24.06
C SER A 446 2.21 6.11 24.31
N LEU A 447 1.53 5.31 23.47
CA LEU A 447 0.12 4.95 23.69
C LEU A 447 -0.07 4.14 24.96
N LEU A 448 0.77 3.11 25.20
CA LEU A 448 0.75 2.34 26.45
C LEU A 448 1.00 3.23 27.67
N ARG A 449 2.01 4.10 27.59
CA ARG A 449 2.35 5.06 28.64
C ARG A 449 1.16 5.97 28.98
N HIS A 450 0.48 6.45 27.95
CA HIS A 450 -0.74 7.26 28.14
C HIS A 450 -1.85 6.47 28.86
N ILE A 451 -2.07 5.19 28.50
CA ILE A 451 -3.11 4.36 29.07
C ILE A 451 -2.75 3.95 30.51
N VAL A 452 -1.54 3.44 30.75
CA VAL A 452 -1.11 2.88 32.05
C VAL A 452 -0.82 3.99 33.07
N GLY A 453 -0.50 5.18 32.61
CA GLY A 453 -0.07 6.34 33.41
C GLY A 453 1.45 6.45 33.51
N GLY A 454 1.95 7.70 33.37
CA GLY A 454 3.39 8.00 33.25
C GLY A 454 4.22 7.45 34.41
N ARG A 455 3.79 7.63 35.66
CA ARG A 455 4.54 7.14 36.84
C ARG A 455 4.81 5.64 36.79
N ARG A 456 3.81 4.85 36.41
CA ARG A 456 3.92 3.39 36.37
C ARG A 456 4.79 2.93 35.22
N ALA A 457 4.69 3.60 34.08
CA ALA A 457 5.52 3.35 32.91
C ALA A 457 7.01 3.69 33.18
N ASP A 458 7.26 4.78 33.91
CA ASP A 458 8.63 5.24 34.27
C ASP A 458 9.35 4.32 35.24
N GLN A 459 8.60 3.53 36.02
CA GLN A 459 9.18 2.54 36.94
C GLN A 459 9.77 1.33 36.19
N GLU A 460 9.22 0.99 35.01
CA GLU A 460 9.59 -0.21 34.26
C GLU A 460 9.78 0.13 32.75
N PRO A 461 10.75 1.02 32.38
CA PRO A 461 10.85 1.52 31.00
C PRO A 461 11.19 0.44 29.96
N GLY A 462 11.94 -0.59 30.34
CA GLY A 462 12.22 -1.74 29.45
C GLY A 462 10.97 -2.60 29.23
N ALA A 463 10.14 -2.79 30.27
CA ALA A 463 8.93 -3.59 30.16
C ALA A 463 7.85 -2.91 29.30
N ILE A 464 7.77 -1.56 29.26
CA ILE A 464 6.81 -0.87 28.39
C ILE A 464 7.15 -1.03 26.92
N GLN A 465 8.43 -0.99 26.59
CA GLN A 465 8.89 -1.22 25.20
C GLN A 465 8.66 -2.67 24.78
N GLU A 466 8.98 -3.61 25.66
CA GLU A 466 8.78 -5.03 25.38
C GLU A 466 7.29 -5.36 25.26
N LEU A 467 6.43 -4.79 26.12
CA LEU A 467 4.98 -4.95 25.99
C LEU A 467 4.45 -4.35 24.69
N ALA A 468 4.96 -3.20 24.26
CA ALA A 468 4.63 -2.59 22.98
C ALA A 468 5.03 -3.50 21.80
N ARG A 469 6.20 -4.13 21.88
CA ARG A 469 6.69 -5.12 20.90
C ARG A 469 5.79 -6.36 20.88
N LEU A 470 5.44 -6.93 22.02
CA LEU A 470 4.55 -8.09 22.13
C LEU A 470 3.13 -7.82 21.61
N CYS A 471 2.64 -6.57 21.74
CA CYS A 471 1.41 -6.09 21.11
C CYS A 471 1.58 -5.77 19.62
N ALA A 472 2.81 -5.89 19.09
CA ALA A 472 3.18 -5.64 17.68
C ALA A 472 2.70 -4.28 17.15
N GLY A 473 2.67 -3.24 17.98
CA GLY A 473 2.21 -1.90 17.62
C GLY A 473 0.72 -1.81 17.26
N LEU A 474 -0.09 -2.85 17.51
CA LEU A 474 -1.52 -2.84 17.18
C LEU A 474 -2.32 -2.07 18.26
N PRO A 475 -2.97 -0.94 17.93
CA PRO A 475 -3.67 -0.10 18.91
C PRO A 475 -4.71 -0.84 19.75
N LEU A 476 -5.44 -1.80 19.16
CA LEU A 476 -6.41 -2.63 19.91
C LEU A 476 -5.72 -3.47 20.99
N ALA A 477 -4.61 -4.13 20.63
CA ALA A 477 -3.83 -4.94 21.56
C ALA A 477 -3.23 -4.08 22.70
N LEU A 478 -2.65 -2.93 22.35
CA LEU A 478 -2.09 -1.97 23.30
C LEU A 478 -3.16 -1.46 24.29
N ARG A 479 -4.36 -1.15 23.80
CA ARG A 479 -5.48 -0.73 24.65
C ARG A 479 -5.94 -1.84 25.58
N ILE A 480 -6.03 -3.09 25.11
CA ILE A 480 -6.43 -4.24 25.93
C ILE A 480 -5.38 -4.48 27.03
N ALA A 481 -4.09 -4.54 26.65
CA ALA A 481 -2.99 -4.72 27.59
C ALA A 481 -2.93 -3.60 28.64
N GLY A 482 -3.04 -2.34 28.18
CA GLY A 482 -3.07 -1.17 29.07
C GLY A 482 -4.27 -1.18 30.02
N THR A 483 -5.48 -1.51 29.54
CA THR A 483 -6.68 -1.61 30.35
C THR A 483 -6.57 -2.73 31.39
N ARG A 484 -5.98 -3.88 31.03
CA ARG A 484 -5.71 -4.95 31.99
C ARG A 484 -4.80 -4.51 33.13
N LEU A 485 -3.76 -3.74 32.81
CA LEU A 485 -2.87 -3.18 33.82
C LEU A 485 -3.58 -2.12 34.69
N GLN A 486 -4.46 -1.30 34.11
CA GLN A 486 -5.26 -0.34 34.86
C GLN A 486 -6.22 -1.03 35.84
N THR A 487 -6.90 -2.09 35.41
CA THR A 487 -7.89 -2.83 36.24
C THR A 487 -7.23 -3.76 37.23
N ARG A 488 -5.92 -4.00 37.12
CA ARG A 488 -5.14 -4.84 38.03
C ARG A 488 -3.93 -4.09 38.60
N PRO A 489 -4.11 -3.22 39.59
CA PRO A 489 -3.01 -2.39 40.12
C PRO A 489 -1.83 -3.18 40.70
N ALA A 490 -2.07 -4.41 41.17
CA ALA A 490 -1.04 -5.28 41.69
C ALA A 490 -0.14 -5.94 40.64
N TRP A 491 -0.54 -5.89 39.36
CA TRP A 491 0.30 -6.45 38.27
C TRP A 491 1.38 -5.47 37.89
N THR A 492 2.61 -5.94 37.77
CA THR A 492 3.72 -5.18 37.17
C THR A 492 3.65 -5.30 35.65
N LEU A 493 4.31 -4.38 34.89
CA LEU A 493 4.41 -4.49 33.45
C LEU A 493 5.22 -5.75 33.10
N ALA A 494 6.31 -6.02 33.82
CA ALA A 494 7.14 -7.21 33.63
C ALA A 494 6.33 -8.51 33.80
N TYR A 495 5.42 -8.57 34.76
CA TYR A 495 4.54 -9.72 34.92
C TYR A 495 3.62 -9.98 33.72
N LEU A 496 3.06 -8.92 33.14
CA LEU A 496 2.27 -9.08 31.91
C LEU A 496 3.14 -9.45 30.71
N VAL A 497 4.35 -8.90 30.61
CA VAL A 497 5.34 -9.27 29.57
C VAL A 497 5.66 -10.76 29.64
N GLU A 498 5.95 -11.31 30.83
CA GLU A 498 6.20 -12.73 31.03
C GLU A 498 5.02 -13.59 30.55
N ARG A 499 3.78 -13.22 30.93
CA ARG A 499 2.57 -13.94 30.50
C ARG A 499 2.28 -13.87 29.00
N MET A 500 2.74 -12.82 28.33
CA MET A 500 2.60 -12.64 26.88
C MET A 500 3.82 -13.16 26.09
N GLY A 501 4.85 -13.66 26.76
CA GLY A 501 6.06 -14.17 26.13
C GLY A 501 5.84 -15.41 25.29
N ASP A 502 4.87 -16.24 25.64
CA ASP A 502 4.49 -17.43 24.91
C ASP A 502 3.37 -17.15 23.90
N ASP A 503 3.57 -17.59 22.65
CA ASP A 503 2.62 -17.41 21.56
C ASP A 503 1.25 -18.07 21.84
N GLU A 504 1.23 -19.20 22.59
CA GLU A 504 -0.02 -19.89 22.94
C GLU A 504 -0.91 -19.05 23.87
N THR A 505 -0.32 -18.33 24.81
CA THR A 505 -1.06 -17.52 25.78
C THR A 505 -1.31 -16.11 25.32
N ARG A 506 -0.48 -15.57 24.43
CA ARG A 506 -0.47 -14.15 24.01
C ARG A 506 -1.82 -13.64 23.53
N LEU A 507 -2.47 -14.34 22.59
CA LEU A 507 -3.80 -13.92 22.09
C LEU A 507 -4.89 -14.01 23.15
N GLY A 508 -4.81 -15.00 24.06
CA GLY A 508 -5.71 -15.12 25.20
C GLY A 508 -5.60 -13.96 26.18
N GLU A 509 -4.37 -13.46 26.40
CA GLU A 509 -4.14 -12.26 27.21
C GLU A 509 -4.62 -10.98 26.52
N LEU A 510 -4.82 -10.97 25.20
CA LEU A 510 -5.35 -9.84 24.43
C LEU A 510 -6.88 -9.91 24.26
N SER A 511 -7.59 -10.30 25.31
CA SER A 511 -9.05 -10.29 25.38
C SER A 511 -9.52 -9.60 26.68
N ALA A 512 -10.45 -8.65 26.59
CA ALA A 512 -11.02 -7.93 27.73
C ALA A 512 -12.47 -7.53 27.44
N GLY A 513 -13.43 -8.15 28.14
CA GLY A 513 -14.87 -7.98 27.91
C GLY A 513 -15.24 -8.32 26.46
N ASP A 514 -15.95 -7.41 25.81
CA ASP A 514 -16.37 -7.57 24.40
C ASP A 514 -15.24 -7.32 23.38
N ARG A 515 -14.04 -6.98 23.82
CA ARG A 515 -12.89 -6.69 22.95
C ARG A 515 -11.94 -7.88 22.96
N SER A 516 -11.70 -8.43 21.78
CA SER A 516 -10.73 -9.50 21.55
C SER A 516 -10.03 -9.30 20.22
N VAL A 517 -8.69 -9.36 20.25
CA VAL A 517 -7.87 -9.30 19.03
C VAL A 517 -8.12 -10.55 18.18
N GLU A 518 -8.15 -11.71 18.81
CA GLU A 518 -8.41 -12.98 18.14
C GLU A 518 -9.77 -13.00 17.42
N ALA A 519 -10.84 -12.54 18.10
CA ALA A 519 -12.17 -12.44 17.50
C ALA A 519 -12.19 -11.51 16.28
N ALA A 520 -11.47 -10.39 16.36
CA ALA A 520 -11.36 -9.44 15.24
C ALA A 520 -10.66 -10.05 14.00
N PHE A 521 -9.62 -10.87 14.20
CA PHE A 521 -8.94 -11.57 13.12
C PHE A 521 -9.79 -12.72 12.58
N ARG A 522 -10.46 -13.47 13.46
CA ARG A 522 -11.34 -14.58 13.07
C ARG A 522 -12.46 -14.12 12.15
N LEU A 523 -13.06 -12.96 12.40
CA LEU A 523 -14.09 -12.38 11.53
C LEU A 523 -13.59 -12.15 10.09
N SER A 524 -12.33 -11.73 9.92
CA SER A 524 -11.74 -11.59 8.60
C SER A 524 -11.41 -12.94 7.96
N TYR A 525 -10.88 -13.88 8.74
CA TYR A 525 -10.55 -15.23 8.28
C TYR A 525 -11.80 -16.03 7.84
N ASP A 526 -12.92 -15.95 8.56
CA ASP A 526 -14.14 -16.67 8.25
C ASP A 526 -14.81 -16.23 6.94
N GLN A 527 -14.40 -15.10 6.39
CA GLN A 527 -14.87 -14.61 5.08
C GLN A 527 -14.00 -15.09 3.90
N LEU A 528 -12.84 -15.66 4.18
CA LEU A 528 -11.93 -16.15 3.15
C LEU A 528 -12.51 -17.38 2.43
N ALA A 529 -12.20 -17.49 1.13
CA ALA A 529 -12.44 -18.71 0.36
C ALA A 529 -11.55 -19.87 0.86
N PRO A 530 -11.91 -21.14 0.61
CA PRO A 530 -11.14 -22.29 1.11
C PRO A 530 -9.64 -22.27 0.73
N ALA A 531 -9.30 -21.84 -0.50
CA ALA A 531 -7.92 -21.70 -0.95
C ALA A 531 -7.16 -20.62 -0.18
N GLN A 532 -7.80 -19.48 0.06
CA GLN A 532 -7.24 -18.38 0.85
C GLN A 532 -7.01 -18.80 2.30
N ARG A 533 -7.97 -19.52 2.92
CA ARG A 533 -7.82 -20.06 4.29
C ARG A 533 -6.63 -21.00 4.39
N ARG A 534 -6.45 -21.89 3.40
CA ARG A 534 -5.33 -22.83 3.35
C ARG A 534 -4.00 -22.08 3.21
N ALA A 535 -3.93 -21.08 2.31
CA ALA A 535 -2.75 -20.25 2.14
C ALA A 535 -2.42 -19.46 3.39
N PHE A 536 -3.41 -18.83 4.02
CA PHE A 536 -3.23 -18.05 5.25
C PHE A 536 -2.65 -18.90 6.39
N ARG A 537 -3.16 -20.12 6.62
CA ARG A 537 -2.60 -21.05 7.61
C ARG A 537 -1.17 -21.43 7.27
N ALA A 538 -0.90 -21.76 6.02
CA ALA A 538 0.44 -22.18 5.57
C ALA A 538 1.48 -21.05 5.77
N VAL A 539 1.21 -19.82 5.28
CA VAL A 539 2.19 -18.74 5.41
C VAL A 539 2.39 -18.25 6.84
N GLY A 540 1.45 -18.54 7.75
CA GLY A 540 1.66 -18.38 9.19
C GLY A 540 2.82 -19.21 9.74
N LEU A 541 3.12 -20.33 9.08
CA LEU A 541 4.21 -21.25 9.42
C LEU A 541 5.50 -20.99 8.63
N ALA A 542 5.55 -19.96 7.77
CA ALA A 542 6.76 -19.63 7.02
C ALA A 542 7.96 -19.43 7.97
N PRO A 543 9.16 -19.93 7.62
CA PRO A 543 10.32 -19.86 8.52
C PRO A 543 10.89 -18.44 8.66
N THR A 544 10.59 -17.54 7.73
CA THR A 544 11.03 -16.14 7.74
C THR A 544 9.86 -15.19 7.99
N VAL A 545 10.15 -13.96 8.46
CA VAL A 545 9.13 -12.92 8.66
C VAL A 545 8.65 -12.39 7.32
N GLU A 546 9.59 -12.08 6.42
CA GLU A 546 9.29 -11.72 5.03
C GLU A 546 9.62 -12.89 4.10
N PHE A 547 8.74 -13.17 3.16
CA PHE A 547 8.91 -14.24 2.18
C PHE A 547 8.43 -13.80 0.79
N ASP A 548 8.88 -14.48 -0.25
CA ASP A 548 8.43 -14.28 -1.62
C ASP A 548 7.41 -15.36 -2.04
N LEU A 549 6.97 -15.33 -3.30
CA LEU A 549 6.00 -16.29 -3.83
C LEU A 549 6.48 -17.74 -3.88
N ARG A 550 7.80 -18.00 -3.89
CA ARG A 550 8.33 -19.37 -3.89
C ARG A 550 8.01 -20.09 -2.60
N THR A 551 8.01 -19.37 -1.48
CA THR A 551 7.70 -19.95 -0.17
C THR A 551 6.27 -20.49 -0.09
N PRO A 552 5.19 -19.71 -0.30
CA PRO A 552 3.84 -20.27 -0.30
C PRO A 552 3.58 -21.26 -1.42
N ALA A 553 4.20 -21.10 -2.60
CA ALA A 553 4.09 -22.06 -3.67
C ALA A 553 4.64 -23.44 -3.25
N ALA A 554 5.82 -23.50 -2.63
CA ALA A 554 6.42 -24.73 -2.10
C ALA A 554 5.57 -25.31 -0.96
N MET A 555 5.16 -24.49 0.02
CA MET A 555 4.38 -24.95 1.19
C MET A 555 3.04 -25.57 0.81
N LEU A 556 2.42 -25.10 -0.27
CA LEU A 556 1.08 -25.50 -0.72
C LEU A 556 1.11 -26.52 -1.87
N GLY A 557 2.26 -26.72 -2.49
CA GLY A 557 2.39 -27.53 -3.71
C GLY A 557 1.69 -26.87 -4.91
N TRP A 558 1.66 -25.53 -4.98
CA TRP A 558 0.98 -24.78 -6.03
C TRP A 558 1.95 -24.24 -7.08
N SER A 559 1.41 -23.96 -8.27
CA SER A 559 2.18 -23.20 -9.26
C SER A 559 2.41 -21.76 -8.76
N PRO A 560 3.52 -21.10 -9.15
CA PRO A 560 3.78 -19.71 -8.77
C PRO A 560 2.62 -18.76 -9.10
N ARG A 561 1.98 -18.91 -10.27
CA ARG A 561 0.81 -18.09 -10.66
C ARG A 561 -0.40 -18.30 -9.74
N SER A 562 -0.64 -19.53 -9.28
CA SER A 562 -1.75 -19.81 -8.35
C SER A 562 -1.46 -19.25 -6.97
N ALA A 563 -0.22 -19.33 -6.51
CA ALA A 563 0.21 -18.74 -5.26
C ALA A 563 0.10 -17.20 -5.31
N GLU A 564 0.56 -16.57 -6.38
CA GLU A 564 0.50 -15.12 -6.57
C GLU A 564 -0.94 -14.61 -6.48
N ARG A 565 -1.86 -15.18 -7.25
CA ARG A 565 -3.26 -14.76 -7.22
C ARG A 565 -3.85 -14.81 -5.81
N VAL A 566 -3.62 -15.89 -5.07
CA VAL A 566 -4.17 -16.05 -3.72
C VAL A 566 -3.46 -15.14 -2.72
N MET A 567 -2.15 -14.89 -2.88
CA MET A 567 -1.41 -13.95 -2.04
C MET A 567 -1.88 -12.51 -2.24
N GLU A 568 -2.13 -12.07 -3.48
CA GLU A 568 -2.70 -10.76 -3.77
C GLU A 568 -4.12 -10.61 -3.18
N GLU A 569 -4.96 -11.64 -3.30
CA GLU A 569 -6.28 -11.68 -2.65
C GLU A 569 -6.17 -11.55 -1.11
N LEU A 570 -5.17 -12.17 -0.48
CA LEU A 570 -4.90 -12.04 0.96
C LEU A 570 -4.36 -10.64 1.33
N VAL A 571 -3.61 -10.00 0.45
CA VAL A 571 -3.18 -8.60 0.62
C VAL A 571 -4.39 -7.68 0.56
N ASP A 572 -5.31 -7.89 -0.37
CA ASP A 572 -6.54 -7.11 -0.48
C ASP A 572 -7.41 -7.21 0.79
N THR A 573 -7.38 -8.34 1.49
CA THR A 573 -8.08 -8.51 2.78
C THR A 573 -7.31 -7.93 3.97
N SER A 574 -6.15 -7.31 3.77
CA SER A 574 -5.27 -6.77 4.83
C SER A 574 -4.83 -7.81 5.87
N LEU A 575 -4.88 -9.10 5.55
CA LEU A 575 -4.36 -10.19 6.39
C LEU A 575 -2.88 -10.48 6.09
N VAL A 576 -2.44 -10.17 4.89
CA VAL A 576 -1.04 -10.20 4.45
C VAL A 576 -0.64 -8.80 4.02
N GLN A 577 0.58 -8.41 4.31
CA GLN A 577 1.17 -7.15 3.86
C GLN A 577 2.15 -7.41 2.72
N GLN A 578 2.29 -6.44 1.81
CA GLN A 578 3.28 -6.45 0.75
C GLN A 578 4.20 -5.22 0.91
N PRO A 579 5.24 -5.30 1.77
CA PRO A 579 6.12 -4.17 2.06
C PRO A 579 6.93 -3.72 0.84
N ARG A 580 7.22 -4.64 -0.09
CA ARG A 580 7.90 -4.38 -1.37
C ARG A 580 7.28 -5.25 -2.45
N PRO A 581 7.35 -4.87 -3.73
CA PRO A 581 6.86 -5.71 -4.82
C PRO A 581 7.41 -7.14 -4.75
N GLY A 582 6.54 -8.15 -4.75
CA GLY A 582 6.90 -9.56 -4.69
C GLY A 582 7.37 -10.07 -3.32
N ARG A 583 7.32 -9.24 -2.26
CA ARG A 583 7.64 -9.64 -0.89
C ARG A 583 6.40 -9.51 -0.01
N TYR A 584 6.12 -10.52 0.78
CA TYR A 584 4.94 -10.64 1.64
C TYR A 584 5.36 -10.86 3.08
N ARG A 585 4.56 -10.37 4.00
CA ARG A 585 4.71 -10.67 5.43
C ARG A 585 3.36 -10.69 6.12
N LEU A 586 3.28 -11.39 7.24
CA LEU A 586 2.18 -11.27 8.16
C LEU A 586 2.58 -10.37 9.33
N HIS A 587 1.64 -9.55 9.78
CA HIS A 587 1.78 -8.86 11.05
C HIS A 587 1.91 -9.88 12.20
N ASP A 588 2.74 -9.62 13.21
CA ASP A 588 3.10 -10.61 14.25
C ASP A 588 1.88 -11.28 14.90
N LEU A 589 0.91 -10.50 15.34
CA LEU A 589 -0.31 -11.06 15.96
C LEU A 589 -1.19 -11.83 14.97
N VAL A 590 -1.20 -11.42 13.70
CA VAL A 590 -1.89 -12.15 12.62
C VAL A 590 -1.18 -13.47 12.37
N ARG A 591 0.15 -13.47 12.42
CA ARG A 591 0.98 -14.68 12.29
C ARG A 591 0.72 -15.68 13.42
N VAL A 592 0.65 -15.21 14.68
CA VAL A 592 0.28 -16.06 15.82
C VAL A 592 -1.12 -16.66 15.63
N HIS A 593 -2.09 -15.85 15.15
CA HIS A 593 -3.43 -16.35 14.84
C HIS A 593 -3.42 -17.39 13.72
N ALA A 594 -2.66 -17.17 12.65
CA ALA A 594 -2.54 -18.12 11.53
C ALA A 594 -1.90 -19.44 11.97
N ARG A 595 -0.89 -19.41 12.86
CA ARG A 595 -0.26 -20.60 13.45
C ARG A 595 -1.25 -21.43 14.26
N ARG A 596 -2.03 -20.79 15.16
CA ARG A 596 -3.09 -21.47 15.91
C ARG A 596 -4.13 -22.14 15.03
N LEU A 597 -4.49 -21.47 13.93
CA LEU A 597 -5.43 -22.07 12.97
C LEU A 597 -4.81 -23.27 12.23
N ALA A 598 -3.49 -23.25 12.00
CA ALA A 598 -2.77 -24.36 11.37
C ALA A 598 -2.69 -25.61 12.28
N GLU A 599 -2.70 -25.46 13.60
CA GLU A 599 -2.74 -26.54 14.59
C GLU A 599 -3.97 -27.44 14.42
N ALA A 600 -5.07 -26.91 13.90
CA ALA A 600 -6.25 -27.69 13.58
C ALA A 600 -6.05 -28.66 12.40
N THR A 601 -4.97 -28.53 11.62
CA THR A 601 -4.63 -29.36 10.46
C THR A 601 -3.16 -29.77 10.50
N PRO A 602 -2.72 -30.60 11.49
CA PRO A 602 -1.30 -30.87 11.75
C PRO A 602 -0.58 -31.48 10.56
N ALA A 603 -1.19 -32.40 9.83
CA ALA A 603 -0.58 -33.02 8.67
C ALA A 603 -0.29 -32.02 7.51
N GLU A 604 -1.19 -31.05 7.29
CA GLU A 604 -0.94 -29.96 6.31
C GLU A 604 0.17 -29.02 6.84
N ALA A 605 0.18 -28.75 8.12
CA ALA A 605 1.14 -27.88 8.78
C ALA A 605 2.56 -28.46 8.67
N ASP A 606 2.73 -29.75 8.98
CA ASP A 606 4.02 -30.44 8.91
C ASP A 606 4.53 -30.53 7.47
N ALA A 607 3.67 -30.93 6.54
CA ALA A 607 4.04 -30.98 5.12
C ALA A 607 4.46 -29.60 4.59
N GLY A 608 3.73 -28.52 4.96
CA GLY A 608 4.07 -27.16 4.56
C GLY A 608 5.40 -26.68 5.16
N ARG A 609 5.68 -26.95 6.43
CA ARG A 609 6.95 -26.62 7.09
C ARG A 609 8.12 -27.34 6.43
N THR A 610 8.02 -28.66 6.27
CA THR A 610 9.07 -29.45 5.63
C THR A 610 9.36 -28.97 4.21
N ALA A 611 8.32 -28.64 3.43
CA ALA A 611 8.48 -28.10 2.08
C ALA A 611 9.19 -26.74 2.08
N ALA A 612 8.88 -25.85 3.03
CA ALA A 612 9.58 -24.59 3.18
C ALA A 612 11.07 -24.78 3.54
N LEU A 613 11.37 -25.62 4.54
CA LEU A 613 12.75 -25.93 4.93
C LEU A 613 13.54 -26.54 3.78
N ARG A 614 12.88 -27.43 3.02
CA ARG A 614 13.47 -28.03 1.83
C ARG A 614 13.81 -26.98 0.76
N LEU A 615 12.93 -26.01 0.52
CA LEU A 615 13.20 -24.91 -0.42
C LEU A 615 14.46 -24.12 -0.03
N TYR A 616 14.64 -23.77 1.26
CA TYR A 616 15.84 -23.10 1.74
C TYR A 616 17.09 -23.95 1.62
N LEU A 617 17.00 -25.27 1.91
CA LEU A 617 18.09 -26.19 1.73
C LEU A 617 18.51 -26.30 0.26
N ASP A 618 17.54 -26.43 -0.64
CA ASP A 618 17.80 -26.50 -2.08
C ASP A 618 18.47 -25.22 -2.59
N ALA A 619 17.94 -24.04 -2.18
CA ALA A 619 18.55 -22.76 -2.51
C ALA A 619 20.01 -22.66 -2.03
N ALA A 620 20.27 -23.04 -0.77
CA ALA A 620 21.59 -22.97 -0.18
C ALA A 620 22.58 -23.89 -0.91
N ARG A 621 22.16 -25.10 -1.28
CA ARG A 621 22.98 -26.06 -2.01
C ARG A 621 23.25 -25.64 -3.45
N VAL A 622 22.23 -25.22 -4.19
CA VAL A 622 22.39 -24.70 -5.55
C VAL A 622 23.25 -23.45 -5.57
N ALA A 623 23.12 -22.57 -4.56
CA ALA A 623 23.95 -21.38 -4.41
C ALA A 623 25.40 -21.69 -4.00
N SER A 624 25.67 -22.86 -3.45
CA SER A 624 27.00 -23.25 -2.94
C SER A 624 28.06 -23.35 -4.05
N VAL A 625 29.30 -23.14 -3.69
CA VAL A 625 30.45 -23.39 -4.57
C VAL A 625 30.65 -24.86 -4.90
N TRP A 626 30.09 -25.77 -4.08
CA TRP A 626 30.16 -27.21 -4.31
C TRP A 626 29.18 -27.71 -5.39
N GLY A 627 28.22 -26.88 -5.78
CA GLY A 627 27.19 -27.29 -6.74
C GLY A 627 26.13 -28.21 -6.15
N SER A 628 25.29 -28.76 -7.00
CA SER A 628 24.15 -29.59 -6.61
C SER A 628 24.49 -31.00 -6.07
N GLY A 629 25.66 -31.52 -6.36
CA GLY A 629 26.11 -32.84 -5.94
C GLY A 629 27.21 -32.89 -4.89
N GLY A 630 27.71 -31.72 -4.41
CA GLY A 630 28.94 -31.64 -3.58
C GLY A 630 28.75 -31.87 -2.08
N PHE A 631 27.53 -32.05 -1.59
CA PHE A 631 27.30 -32.26 -0.16
C PHE A 631 27.32 -33.76 0.19
N PRO A 632 28.18 -34.17 1.15
CA PRO A 632 28.28 -35.59 1.56
C PRO A 632 27.11 -36.01 2.45
N THR A 633 26.35 -35.11 2.99
CA THR A 633 25.25 -35.32 3.93
C THR A 633 23.91 -34.79 3.37
N GLY A 634 22.84 -35.51 3.72
CA GLY A 634 21.47 -35.13 3.34
C GLY A 634 21.11 -35.29 1.85
N PRO A 635 19.89 -34.88 1.49
CA PRO A 635 19.36 -35.10 0.14
C PRO A 635 19.96 -34.13 -0.88
N ALA A 636 20.15 -34.56 -2.13
CA ALA A 636 20.53 -33.71 -3.24
C ALA A 636 19.43 -32.64 -3.51
N PRO A 637 19.77 -31.43 -4.00
CA PRO A 637 18.78 -30.43 -4.33
C PRO A 637 17.87 -30.86 -5.47
N THR A 638 16.64 -30.41 -5.48
CA THR A 638 15.70 -30.67 -6.57
C THR A 638 15.91 -29.62 -7.68
N ASP A 639 16.06 -30.06 -8.93
CA ASP A 639 16.37 -29.17 -10.08
C ASP A 639 15.25 -28.19 -10.45
N ALA A 640 14.08 -28.27 -9.80
CA ALA A 640 12.88 -27.54 -10.22
C ALA A 640 12.68 -26.18 -9.56
N ALA A 641 13.42 -25.83 -8.52
CA ALA A 641 13.12 -24.64 -7.72
C ALA A 641 13.86 -23.38 -8.17
N PHE A 642 15.04 -23.51 -8.79
CA PHE A 642 15.94 -22.41 -9.15
C PHE A 642 16.58 -22.62 -10.53
N ASP A 643 16.67 -21.54 -11.32
CA ASP A 643 17.29 -21.53 -12.66
C ASP A 643 18.84 -21.49 -12.60
N GLY A 644 19.41 -22.12 -11.58
CA GLY A 644 20.83 -22.16 -11.36
C GLY A 644 21.31 -21.36 -10.14
N TRP A 645 22.64 -21.42 -9.93
CA TRP A 645 23.24 -20.85 -8.72
C TRP A 645 23.09 -19.32 -8.58
N GLN A 646 23.02 -18.59 -9.70
CA GLN A 646 22.81 -17.13 -9.71
C GLN A 646 21.43 -16.76 -9.16
N ASP A 647 20.41 -17.49 -9.59
CA ASP A 647 19.04 -17.26 -9.15
C ASP A 647 18.87 -17.64 -7.68
N ALA A 648 19.39 -18.80 -7.26
CA ALA A 648 19.40 -19.22 -5.87
C ALA A 648 20.15 -18.22 -4.96
N THR A 649 21.31 -17.72 -5.40
CA THR A 649 22.10 -16.73 -4.65
C THR A 649 21.33 -15.43 -4.47
N ARG A 650 20.71 -14.89 -5.54
CA ARG A 650 19.89 -13.67 -5.45
C ARG A 650 18.69 -13.86 -4.53
N TRP A 651 18.10 -15.03 -4.55
CA TRP A 651 16.98 -15.35 -3.69
C TRP A 651 17.38 -15.38 -2.20
N LEU A 652 18.51 -16.05 -1.86
CA LEU A 652 19.05 -16.02 -0.50
C LEU A 652 19.45 -14.62 -0.04
N ASP A 653 20.04 -13.80 -0.93
CA ASP A 653 20.36 -12.41 -0.64
C ASP A 653 19.11 -11.60 -0.27
N SER A 654 17.97 -11.91 -0.89
CA SER A 654 16.70 -11.23 -0.60
C SER A 654 16.13 -11.56 0.79
N ALA A 655 16.46 -12.72 1.35
CA ALA A 655 16.08 -13.11 2.71
C ALA A 655 17.00 -12.49 3.77
N GLY A 656 18.22 -12.11 3.39
CA GLY A 656 19.12 -11.33 4.24
C GLY A 656 19.37 -11.96 5.62
N GLY A 657 19.15 -11.17 6.69
CA GLY A 657 19.34 -11.57 8.08
C GLY A 657 18.46 -12.72 8.55
N GLU A 658 17.32 -12.90 7.92
CA GLU A 658 16.33 -13.90 8.32
C GLU A 658 16.75 -15.34 8.01
N LEU A 659 17.84 -15.56 7.26
CA LEU A 659 18.37 -16.91 7.01
C LEU A 659 18.78 -17.66 8.29
N VAL A 660 19.19 -16.93 9.34
CA VAL A 660 19.48 -17.53 10.66
C VAL A 660 18.18 -18.07 11.30
N ASP A 661 17.08 -17.34 11.13
CA ASP A 661 15.78 -17.71 11.68
C ASP A 661 15.26 -19.01 11.08
N VAL A 662 15.63 -19.33 9.82
CA VAL A 662 15.27 -20.61 9.18
C VAL A 662 15.85 -21.78 9.95
N VAL A 663 17.11 -21.70 10.39
CA VAL A 663 17.75 -22.74 11.21
C VAL A 663 17.08 -22.84 12.58
N GLY A 664 16.83 -21.69 13.22
CA GLY A 664 16.10 -21.64 14.50
C GLY A 664 14.70 -22.23 14.40
N HIS A 665 13.99 -21.96 13.30
CA HIS A 665 12.67 -22.52 13.02
C HIS A 665 12.72 -24.07 12.89
N ALA A 666 13.70 -24.60 12.17
CA ALA A 666 13.89 -26.05 12.04
C ALA A 666 14.13 -26.70 13.41
N VAL A 667 14.96 -26.09 14.27
CA VAL A 667 15.22 -26.55 15.64
C VAL A 667 13.96 -26.53 16.51
N ALA A 668 13.20 -25.41 16.45
CA ALA A 668 12.00 -25.24 17.26
C ALA A 668 10.92 -26.32 16.97
N PHE A 669 10.88 -26.81 15.74
CA PHE A 669 9.95 -27.87 15.34
C PHE A 669 10.53 -29.28 15.35
N GLY A 670 11.73 -29.47 15.91
CA GLY A 670 12.36 -30.79 16.07
C GLY A 670 12.95 -31.37 14.78
N GLU A 671 13.06 -30.58 13.72
CA GLU A 671 13.62 -30.97 12.40
C GLU A 671 15.16 -30.93 12.42
N ALA A 672 15.77 -31.80 13.22
CA ALA A 672 17.21 -31.82 13.47
C ALA A 672 18.05 -31.97 12.19
N ASP A 673 17.61 -32.80 11.26
CA ASP A 673 18.28 -33.01 9.98
C ASP A 673 18.29 -31.72 9.14
N HIS A 674 17.12 -31.09 8.97
CA HIS A 674 17.02 -29.84 8.21
C HIS A 674 17.81 -28.71 8.87
N ALA A 675 17.80 -28.59 10.21
CA ALA A 675 18.58 -27.59 10.91
C ALA A 675 20.07 -27.70 10.60
N CYS A 676 20.61 -28.94 10.67
CA CYS A 676 22.01 -29.22 10.39
C CYS A 676 22.37 -29.01 8.91
N TRP A 677 21.57 -29.55 7.99
CA TRP A 677 21.83 -29.43 6.55
C TRP A 677 21.75 -27.97 6.06
N ILE A 678 20.79 -27.20 6.54
CA ILE A 678 20.64 -25.78 6.14
C ILE A 678 21.80 -24.96 6.71
N ALA A 679 22.19 -25.17 7.97
CA ALA A 679 23.31 -24.45 8.58
C ALA A 679 24.62 -24.71 7.84
N GLU A 680 24.89 -25.99 7.50
CA GLU A 680 26.07 -26.37 6.71
C GLU A 680 26.01 -25.73 5.31
N ALA A 681 24.91 -25.89 4.60
CA ALA A 681 24.75 -25.42 3.22
C ALA A 681 24.85 -23.88 3.10
N LEU A 682 24.36 -23.13 4.07
CA LEU A 682 24.44 -21.66 4.12
C LEU A 682 25.83 -21.12 4.45
N THR A 683 26.76 -21.96 4.97
CA THR A 683 28.10 -21.51 5.38
C THR A 683 28.83 -20.78 4.25
N GLY A 684 28.85 -21.36 3.05
CA GLY A 684 29.50 -20.74 1.89
C GLY A 684 28.82 -19.43 1.48
N HIS A 685 27.52 -19.33 1.56
CA HIS A 685 26.76 -18.10 1.28
C HIS A 685 27.09 -17.00 2.29
N PHE A 686 27.01 -17.28 3.60
CA PHE A 686 27.33 -16.32 4.65
C PHE A 686 28.78 -15.80 4.56
N LEU A 687 29.75 -16.71 4.42
CA LEU A 687 31.16 -16.34 4.29
C LEU A 687 31.39 -15.42 3.09
N SER A 688 30.77 -15.75 1.96
CA SER A 688 30.91 -14.95 0.74
C SER A 688 30.29 -13.55 0.86
N ARG A 689 29.36 -13.35 1.81
CA ARG A 689 28.71 -12.06 2.10
C ARG A 689 29.36 -11.32 3.28
N GLY A 690 30.45 -11.85 3.86
CA GLY A 690 31.07 -11.29 5.07
C GLY A 690 30.19 -11.38 6.32
N ARG A 691 29.14 -12.24 6.29
CA ARG A 691 28.17 -12.41 7.39
C ARG A 691 28.63 -13.45 8.39
N HIS A 692 29.84 -13.27 8.91
CA HIS A 692 30.52 -14.22 9.80
C HIS A 692 29.77 -14.43 11.11
N HIS A 693 29.08 -13.39 11.62
CA HIS A 693 28.29 -13.50 12.85
C HIS A 693 27.06 -14.38 12.64
N ASP A 694 26.31 -14.14 11.55
CA ASP A 694 25.12 -14.91 11.23
C ASP A 694 25.46 -16.38 10.98
N CYS A 695 26.56 -16.63 10.26
CA CYS A 695 27.09 -17.98 10.05
C CYS A 695 27.40 -18.70 11.37
N HIS A 696 28.11 -18.01 12.26
CA HIS A 696 28.44 -18.53 13.60
C HIS A 696 27.16 -18.86 14.37
N THR A 697 26.20 -17.96 14.41
CA THR A 697 24.93 -18.16 15.13
C THR A 697 24.14 -19.34 14.56
N ALA A 698 24.03 -19.45 13.23
CA ALA A 698 23.34 -20.57 12.57
C ALA A 698 23.97 -21.93 12.93
N LEU A 699 25.31 -22.01 12.88
CA LEU A 699 26.07 -23.22 13.22
C LEU A 699 25.97 -23.58 14.71
N GLU A 700 26.08 -22.60 15.61
CA GLU A 700 25.91 -22.81 17.06
C GLU A 700 24.48 -23.27 17.39
N THR A 701 23.47 -22.74 16.68
CA THR A 701 22.08 -23.16 16.84
C THR A 701 21.86 -24.61 16.40
N ALA A 702 22.46 -25.04 15.30
CA ALA A 702 22.31 -26.40 14.76
C ALA A 702 23.15 -27.46 15.48
N LEU A 703 24.38 -27.12 15.91
CA LEU A 703 25.39 -28.06 16.43
C LEU A 703 24.90 -28.93 17.60
N PRO A 704 24.16 -28.44 18.62
CA PRO A 704 23.62 -29.27 19.70
C PRO A 704 22.65 -30.37 19.20
N HIS A 705 22.07 -30.19 18.02
CA HIS A 705 21.10 -31.11 17.44
C HIS A 705 21.74 -32.14 16.48
N ALA A 706 23.01 -31.97 16.13
CA ALA A 706 23.75 -32.86 15.23
C ALA A 706 23.76 -34.35 15.71
N ASN A 707 23.74 -34.58 16.99
CA ASN A 707 23.68 -35.95 17.56
C ASN A 707 22.30 -36.62 17.43
N ARG A 708 21.26 -35.82 17.09
CA ARG A 708 19.89 -36.31 16.82
C ARG A 708 19.62 -36.45 15.33
N ALA A 709 20.51 -35.90 14.49
CA ALA A 709 20.44 -36.05 13.04
C ALA A 709 20.61 -37.53 12.65
N THR A 710 19.95 -37.93 11.57
CA THR A 710 20.01 -39.28 11.05
C THR A 710 21.41 -39.64 10.53
N ASP A 711 22.13 -38.67 9.98
CA ASP A 711 23.52 -38.82 9.52
C ASP A 711 24.51 -38.34 10.58
N ARG A 712 25.27 -39.28 11.15
CA ARG A 712 26.30 -39.01 12.16
C ARG A 712 27.42 -38.09 11.66
N ARG A 713 27.65 -38.03 10.33
CA ARG A 713 28.65 -37.15 9.71
C ARG A 713 28.33 -35.66 9.87
N MET A 714 27.10 -35.30 10.22
CA MET A 714 26.74 -33.91 10.52
C MET A 714 27.56 -33.32 11.68
N ALA A 715 27.91 -34.10 12.67
CA ALA A 715 28.63 -33.60 13.83
C ALA A 715 30.08 -33.11 13.50
N PRO A 716 30.91 -33.83 12.73
CA PRO A 716 32.18 -33.31 12.25
C PRO A 716 31.98 -32.20 11.18
N ALA A 717 31.01 -32.31 10.29
CA ALA A 717 30.75 -31.34 9.23
C ALA A 717 30.44 -29.93 9.80
N LEU A 718 29.55 -29.86 10.77
CA LEU A 718 29.22 -28.58 11.43
C LEU A 718 30.38 -28.00 12.23
N ARG A 719 31.20 -28.87 12.88
CA ARG A 719 32.40 -28.39 13.57
C ARG A 719 33.45 -27.86 12.60
N ASN A 720 33.64 -28.51 11.45
CA ASN A 720 34.52 -28.00 10.40
C ASN A 720 34.05 -26.64 9.87
N ALA A 721 32.75 -26.50 9.59
CA ALA A 721 32.17 -25.24 9.17
C ALA A 721 32.36 -24.15 10.25
N LEU A 722 32.11 -24.48 11.53
CA LEU A 722 32.31 -23.57 12.65
C LEU A 722 33.79 -23.19 12.82
N GLY A 723 34.70 -24.15 12.70
CA GLY A 723 36.14 -23.89 12.73
C GLY A 723 36.59 -22.89 11.66
N LEU A 724 36.10 -23.04 10.44
CA LEU A 724 36.35 -22.10 9.34
C LEU A 724 35.80 -20.70 9.66
N VAL A 725 34.61 -20.58 10.18
CA VAL A 725 34.01 -19.29 10.54
C VAL A 725 34.78 -18.62 11.68
N LEU A 726 35.20 -19.41 12.69
CA LEU A 726 36.03 -18.90 13.79
C LEU A 726 37.41 -18.41 13.32
N MET A 727 38.01 -19.06 12.33
CA MET A 727 39.20 -18.55 11.66
C MET A 727 38.99 -17.18 11.02
N HIS A 728 37.91 -17.01 10.28
CA HIS A 728 37.49 -15.73 9.68
C HIS A 728 37.21 -14.63 10.71
N ARG A 729 36.87 -15.01 11.94
CA ARG A 729 36.68 -14.10 13.08
C ARG A 729 37.90 -13.91 13.93
N ALA A 730 39.06 -14.44 13.52
CA ALA A 730 40.31 -14.44 14.25
C ALA A 730 40.25 -15.07 15.66
N ARG A 731 39.28 -15.95 15.93
CA ARG A 731 39.16 -16.73 17.17
C ARG A 731 39.95 -18.04 17.06
N PHE A 732 41.25 -17.97 16.87
CA PHE A 732 42.11 -19.09 16.46
C PHE A 732 42.16 -20.22 17.47
N ALA A 733 42.22 -19.92 18.77
CA ALA A 733 42.25 -20.96 19.80
C ALA A 733 40.99 -21.83 19.80
N GLU A 734 39.83 -21.19 19.64
CA GLU A 734 38.55 -21.89 19.58
C GLU A 734 38.37 -22.63 18.25
N ALA A 735 38.82 -22.04 17.13
CA ALA A 735 38.84 -22.70 15.84
C ALA A 735 39.68 -23.99 15.90
N PHE A 736 40.88 -23.96 16.53
CA PHE A 736 41.74 -25.11 16.69
C PHE A 736 41.09 -26.20 17.52
N ALA A 737 40.48 -25.86 18.67
CA ALA A 737 39.81 -26.83 19.52
C ALA A 737 38.59 -27.48 18.78
N CYS A 738 37.87 -26.67 18.03
CA CYS A 738 36.74 -27.11 17.23
C CYS A 738 37.17 -28.09 16.10
N LEU A 739 38.22 -27.73 15.35
CA LEU A 739 38.76 -28.58 14.29
C LEU A 739 39.41 -29.86 14.84
N ARG A 740 40.10 -29.85 16.00
CA ARG A 740 40.62 -31.08 16.64
C ARG A 740 39.48 -32.03 16.97
N SER A 741 38.40 -31.53 17.59
CA SER A 741 37.22 -32.34 17.87
C SER A 741 36.58 -32.90 16.58
N ALA A 742 36.57 -32.09 15.50
CA ALA A 742 36.07 -32.56 14.20
C ALA A 742 36.92 -33.69 13.61
N LEU A 743 38.27 -33.61 13.74
CA LEU A 743 39.20 -34.62 13.25
C LEU A 743 38.97 -35.98 13.96
N ASP A 744 38.80 -35.92 15.28
CA ASP A 744 38.59 -37.14 16.09
C ASP A 744 37.27 -37.84 15.67
N LEU A 745 36.23 -37.06 15.44
CA LEU A 745 34.94 -37.59 14.97
C LEU A 745 34.97 -38.07 13.53
N ALA A 746 35.61 -37.33 12.60
CA ALA A 746 35.72 -37.72 11.21
C ALA A 746 36.45 -39.07 11.07
N ARG A 747 37.53 -39.29 11.84
CA ARG A 747 38.26 -40.55 11.91
C ARG A 747 37.44 -41.66 12.53
N ALA A 748 36.73 -41.38 13.63
CA ALA A 748 35.85 -42.33 14.29
C ALA A 748 34.70 -42.84 13.37
N TYR A 749 34.24 -41.97 12.48
CA TYR A 749 33.17 -42.26 11.52
C TYR A 749 33.69 -42.72 10.16
N ALA A 750 35.03 -42.77 9.96
CA ALA A 750 35.69 -43.06 8.70
C ALA A 750 35.19 -42.18 7.54
N ASP A 751 35.06 -40.90 7.81
CA ASP A 751 34.62 -39.92 6.82
C ASP A 751 35.81 -39.18 6.19
N PRO A 752 36.26 -39.60 4.97
CA PRO A 752 37.45 -39.00 4.34
C PRO A 752 37.23 -37.56 3.90
N HIS A 753 35.99 -37.11 3.63
CA HIS A 753 35.69 -35.76 3.24
C HIS A 753 35.88 -34.79 4.43
N GLU A 754 35.28 -35.11 5.57
CA GLU A 754 35.41 -34.28 6.75
C GLU A 754 36.82 -34.38 7.36
N GLU A 755 37.49 -35.51 7.22
CA GLU A 755 38.92 -35.62 7.58
C GLU A 755 39.80 -34.68 6.71
N ALA A 756 39.57 -34.65 5.39
CA ALA A 756 40.25 -33.74 4.47
C ALA A 756 40.06 -32.27 4.86
N ARG A 757 38.80 -31.85 5.08
CA ARG A 757 38.45 -30.50 5.53
C ARG A 757 39.18 -30.08 6.80
N THR A 758 39.17 -30.96 7.77
CA THR A 758 39.83 -30.73 9.06
C THR A 758 41.37 -30.62 8.95
N LEU A 759 41.99 -31.54 8.20
CA LEU A 759 43.43 -31.54 7.99
C LEU A 759 43.91 -30.32 7.26
N ILE A 760 43.15 -29.84 6.25
CA ILE A 760 43.43 -28.60 5.53
C ILE A 760 43.30 -27.40 6.50
N GLY A 761 42.22 -27.32 7.28
CA GLY A 761 42.00 -26.26 8.26
C GLY A 761 43.13 -26.18 9.34
N LEU A 762 43.44 -27.30 9.98
CA LEU A 762 44.50 -27.40 11.00
C LEU A 762 45.87 -27.10 10.40
N GLY A 763 46.18 -27.68 9.22
CA GLY A 763 47.46 -27.44 8.55
C GLY A 763 47.65 -25.98 8.14
N THR A 764 46.58 -25.31 7.71
CA THR A 764 46.59 -23.86 7.41
C THR A 764 46.88 -23.06 8.67
N MET A 765 46.15 -23.29 9.76
CA MET A 765 46.30 -22.56 11.01
C MET A 765 47.69 -22.67 11.61
N VAL A 766 48.17 -23.88 11.75
CA VAL A 766 49.49 -24.15 12.34
C VAL A 766 50.61 -23.73 11.39
N GLY A 767 50.45 -24.02 10.10
CA GLY A 767 51.43 -23.67 9.08
C GLY A 767 51.63 -22.17 8.90
N LEU A 768 50.56 -21.36 9.07
CA LEU A 768 50.68 -19.92 9.09
C LEU A 768 50.94 -19.33 10.49
N GLY A 769 51.20 -20.17 11.52
CA GLY A 769 51.58 -19.76 12.87
C GLY A 769 50.49 -18.98 13.64
N THR A 770 49.21 -19.21 13.32
CA THR A 770 48.09 -18.63 14.08
C THR A 770 47.85 -19.37 15.41
N HIS A 771 48.36 -20.59 15.53
CA HIS A 771 48.29 -21.43 16.72
C HIS A 771 49.59 -22.26 16.87
N ALA A 772 50.11 -22.28 18.07
CA ALA A 772 51.29 -23.11 18.38
C ALA A 772 50.82 -24.51 18.80
N LEU A 773 51.60 -25.51 18.40
CA LEU A 773 51.37 -26.87 18.87
C LEU A 773 52.04 -27.05 20.24
N ASP A 774 51.25 -27.05 21.31
CA ASP A 774 51.70 -27.47 22.64
C ASP A 774 51.79 -28.99 22.69
N GLY A 775 52.98 -29.53 22.57
CA GLY A 775 53.33 -30.90 22.95
C GLY A 775 53.28 -31.95 21.81
N ASP A 776 52.78 -31.69 20.62
CA ASP A 776 52.78 -32.66 19.51
C ASP A 776 53.96 -32.46 18.56
N ARG A 777 55.13 -33.05 18.93
CA ARG A 777 56.40 -32.90 18.17
C ARG A 777 56.49 -33.72 16.89
N GLY A 778 55.43 -34.41 16.47
CA GLY A 778 55.48 -35.42 15.42
C GLY A 778 54.88 -35.04 14.07
N THR A 779 54.00 -34.03 13.95
CA THR A 779 53.22 -33.78 12.71
C THR A 779 53.57 -32.44 12.08
N SER A 780 54.06 -32.45 10.85
CA SER A 780 54.36 -31.23 10.07
C SER A 780 53.04 -30.66 9.51
N PRO A 781 52.82 -29.33 9.60
CA PRO A 781 51.68 -28.68 8.96
C PRO A 781 51.53 -28.99 7.45
N THR A 782 52.69 -29.08 6.77
CA THR A 782 52.74 -29.44 5.35
C THR A 782 52.34 -30.90 5.11
N ALA A 783 52.58 -31.82 6.08
CA ALA A 783 52.09 -33.21 6.00
C ALA A 783 50.57 -33.29 6.16
N TRP A 784 49.96 -32.49 7.07
CA TRP A 784 48.52 -32.39 7.20
C TRP A 784 47.86 -31.85 5.92
N LEU A 785 48.46 -30.76 5.35
CA LEU A 785 47.96 -30.19 4.10
C LEU A 785 48.12 -31.19 2.91
N ALA A 786 49.22 -31.88 2.82
CA ALA A 786 49.44 -32.86 1.76
C ALA A 786 48.45 -34.06 1.85
N GLU A 787 48.24 -34.57 3.06
CA GLU A 787 47.27 -35.66 3.29
C GLU A 787 45.85 -35.19 3.10
N GLY A 788 45.48 -34.01 3.62
CA GLY A 788 44.15 -33.41 3.35
C GLY A 788 43.89 -33.20 1.87
N LEU A 789 44.89 -32.75 1.12
CA LEU A 789 44.79 -32.58 -0.33
C LEU A 789 44.60 -33.89 -1.08
N ARG A 790 45.34 -34.94 -0.64
CA ARG A 790 45.19 -36.28 -1.20
C ARG A 790 43.76 -36.84 -1.00
N LEU A 791 43.24 -36.68 0.23
CA LEU A 791 41.86 -37.08 0.55
C LEU A 791 40.82 -36.26 -0.23
N ALA A 792 41.02 -34.93 -0.33
CA ALA A 792 40.13 -34.03 -1.06
C ALA A 792 40.00 -34.40 -2.55
N ARG A 793 41.11 -34.73 -3.19
CA ARG A 793 41.11 -35.27 -4.56
C ARG A 793 40.35 -36.60 -4.67
N GLY A 794 40.47 -37.46 -3.66
CA GLY A 794 39.71 -38.73 -3.60
C GLY A 794 38.19 -38.52 -3.42
N CYS A 795 37.77 -37.39 -2.88
CA CYS A 795 36.35 -37.07 -2.69
C CYS A 795 35.75 -36.22 -3.82
N ASP A 796 36.54 -35.85 -4.83
CA ASP A 796 36.14 -34.99 -5.97
C ASP A 796 35.51 -33.64 -5.53
N ASP A 797 36.11 -33.01 -4.50
CA ASP A 797 35.69 -31.70 -4.00
C ASP A 797 36.62 -30.60 -4.51
N PRO A 798 36.20 -29.83 -5.53
CA PRO A 798 37.03 -28.82 -6.15
C PRO A 798 37.35 -27.65 -5.22
N TRP A 799 36.47 -27.33 -4.24
CA TRP A 799 36.73 -26.28 -3.28
C TRP A 799 37.79 -26.68 -2.26
N LEU A 800 37.74 -27.91 -1.73
CA LEU A 800 38.75 -28.44 -0.81
C LEU A 800 40.11 -28.58 -1.51
N VAL A 801 40.13 -29.04 -2.76
CA VAL A 801 41.38 -29.12 -3.55
C VAL A 801 41.99 -27.72 -3.71
N ALA A 802 41.20 -26.70 -4.07
CA ALA A 802 41.68 -25.35 -4.19
C ALA A 802 42.13 -24.76 -2.84
N MET A 803 41.34 -24.96 -1.77
CA MET A 803 41.72 -24.51 -0.42
C MET A 803 43.07 -25.11 0.04
N GLY A 804 43.21 -26.41 -0.09
CA GLY A 804 44.42 -27.12 0.32
C GLY A 804 45.64 -26.71 -0.52
N SER A 805 45.48 -26.55 -1.83
CA SER A 805 46.58 -26.15 -2.71
C SER A 805 47.07 -24.73 -2.45
N PHE A 806 46.13 -23.76 -2.25
CA PHE A 806 46.50 -22.39 -1.86
C PHE A 806 47.16 -22.35 -0.48
N ALA A 807 46.60 -23.05 0.52
CA ALA A 807 47.13 -23.10 1.86
C ALA A 807 48.55 -23.70 1.87
N LEU A 808 48.76 -24.79 1.16
CA LEU A 808 50.10 -25.44 1.03
C LEU A 808 51.10 -24.47 0.35
N GLY A 809 50.69 -23.75 -0.68
CA GLY A 809 51.47 -22.73 -1.32
C GLY A 809 51.90 -21.62 -0.35
N LEU A 810 50.97 -21.07 0.41
CA LEU A 810 51.26 -20.02 1.40
C LEU A 810 52.24 -20.50 2.50
N VAL A 811 52.07 -21.72 3.01
CA VAL A 811 52.96 -22.33 4.00
C VAL A 811 54.35 -22.60 3.40
N HIS A 812 54.46 -22.98 2.14
CA HIS A 812 55.72 -23.12 1.45
C HIS A 812 56.45 -21.77 1.25
N HIS A 813 55.67 -20.71 0.97
CA HIS A 813 56.23 -19.37 0.90
C HIS A 813 56.84 -18.95 2.25
N ASP A 814 56.10 -19.12 3.37
CA ASP A 814 56.60 -18.82 4.71
C ASP A 814 57.87 -19.63 5.09
N GLN A 815 58.08 -20.79 4.46
CA GLN A 815 59.28 -21.62 4.60
C GLN A 815 60.38 -21.29 3.57
N GLY A 816 60.23 -20.21 2.77
CA GLY A 816 61.17 -19.78 1.74
C GLY A 816 61.25 -20.69 0.50
N ARG A 817 60.24 -21.53 0.26
CA ARG A 817 60.14 -22.45 -0.89
C ARG A 817 59.29 -21.92 -2.02
N ASP A 818 59.54 -20.68 -2.46
CA ASP A 818 58.74 -19.92 -3.43
C ASP A 818 58.62 -20.52 -4.81
N ALA A 819 59.57 -21.37 -5.21
CA ALA A 819 59.57 -22.03 -6.52
C ALA A 819 58.34 -22.94 -6.78
N LEU A 820 57.72 -23.41 -5.71
CA LEU A 820 56.54 -24.28 -5.76
C LEU A 820 55.20 -23.55 -5.93
N LEU A 821 55.18 -22.21 -5.65
CA LEU A 821 53.96 -21.41 -5.66
C LEU A 821 53.19 -21.44 -6.99
N PRO A 822 53.84 -21.16 -8.14
CA PRO A 822 53.10 -21.05 -9.42
C PRO A 822 52.42 -22.36 -9.79
N ASP A 823 53.05 -23.50 -9.52
CA ASP A 823 52.52 -24.84 -9.85
C ASP A 823 51.38 -25.21 -8.93
N LEU A 824 51.47 -24.94 -7.63
CA LEU A 824 50.40 -25.19 -6.68
C LEU A 824 49.15 -24.31 -6.96
N PHE A 825 49.38 -23.05 -7.30
CA PHE A 825 48.25 -22.17 -7.62
C PHE A 825 47.62 -22.50 -8.96
N ARG A 826 48.42 -22.95 -9.94
CA ARG A 826 47.89 -23.46 -11.21
C ARG A 826 47.10 -24.79 -11.01
N ALA A 827 47.65 -25.71 -10.24
CA ALA A 827 46.97 -26.95 -9.90
C ALA A 827 45.66 -26.72 -9.18
N ALA A 828 45.57 -25.71 -8.28
CA ALA A 828 44.31 -25.31 -7.65
C ALA A 828 43.22 -24.89 -8.65
N TYR A 829 43.65 -24.22 -9.74
CA TYR A 829 42.73 -23.80 -10.81
C TYR A 829 42.37 -24.96 -11.74
N ASP A 830 43.31 -25.79 -12.16
CA ASP A 830 43.13 -26.87 -13.11
C ASP A 830 42.28 -28.01 -12.51
N ASP A 831 42.49 -28.35 -11.22
CA ASP A 831 41.77 -29.39 -10.49
C ASP A 831 40.33 -28.98 -10.09
N GLY A 832 39.93 -27.69 -10.27
CA GLY A 832 38.66 -27.17 -9.82
C GLY A 832 37.39 -27.59 -10.60
N GLY A 833 37.51 -28.33 -11.68
CA GLY A 833 36.40 -28.92 -12.46
C GLY A 833 35.38 -27.91 -13.04
N PRO A 834 34.14 -28.32 -13.32
CA PRO A 834 33.06 -27.42 -13.73
C PRO A 834 32.75 -26.40 -12.62
N GLY A 835 32.75 -25.12 -12.92
CA GLY A 835 32.63 -24.05 -11.92
C GLY A 835 33.93 -23.73 -11.18
N ARG A 836 35.07 -24.25 -11.65
CA ARG A 836 36.44 -24.07 -11.10
C ARG A 836 36.77 -22.61 -10.78
N SER A 837 36.45 -21.67 -11.67
CA SER A 837 36.70 -20.25 -11.44
C SER A 837 36.05 -19.75 -10.15
N ARG A 838 34.85 -20.20 -9.85
CA ARG A 838 34.11 -19.79 -8.64
C ARG A 838 34.67 -20.42 -7.37
N ALA A 839 34.94 -21.74 -7.39
CA ALA A 839 35.52 -22.46 -6.25
C ALA A 839 36.94 -21.94 -5.95
N THR A 840 37.78 -21.84 -6.98
CA THR A 840 39.15 -21.30 -6.90
C THR A 840 39.15 -19.84 -6.39
N GLY A 841 38.22 -18.98 -6.91
CA GLY A 841 38.11 -17.59 -6.49
C GLY A 841 37.77 -17.46 -5.01
N ARG A 842 36.89 -18.29 -4.49
CA ARG A 842 36.53 -18.30 -3.08
C ARG A 842 37.64 -18.83 -2.20
N ALA A 843 38.30 -19.92 -2.60
CA ALA A 843 39.45 -20.48 -1.89
C ALA A 843 40.62 -19.48 -1.85
N LEU A 844 40.90 -18.82 -2.98
CA LEU A 844 41.89 -17.77 -3.07
C LEU A 844 41.57 -16.61 -2.12
N THR A 845 40.34 -16.09 -2.17
CA THR A 845 39.93 -14.99 -1.30
C THR A 845 40.11 -15.34 0.17
N SER A 846 39.63 -16.50 0.60
CA SER A 846 39.68 -16.95 1.98
C SER A 846 41.10 -17.06 2.50
N ASN A 847 42.00 -17.68 1.74
CA ASN A 847 43.40 -17.83 2.11
C ASN A 847 44.13 -16.51 2.10
N LEU A 848 43.93 -15.65 1.08
CA LEU A 848 44.62 -14.36 1.01
C LEU A 848 44.12 -13.36 2.03
N ASP A 849 42.87 -13.34 2.38
CA ASP A 849 42.31 -12.48 3.42
C ASP A 849 42.88 -12.87 4.80
N LEU A 850 43.01 -14.18 5.08
CA LEU A 850 43.71 -14.65 6.27
C LEU A 850 45.20 -14.22 6.27
N TYR A 851 45.89 -14.39 5.16
CA TYR A 851 47.30 -14.04 5.03
C TYR A 851 47.55 -12.53 5.19
N LEU A 852 46.68 -11.68 4.60
CA LEU A 852 46.67 -10.25 4.79
C LEU A 852 46.45 -9.84 6.25
N TYR A 853 45.49 -10.51 6.90
CA TYR A 853 45.16 -10.26 8.31
C TYR A 853 46.40 -10.49 9.22
N LEU A 854 47.20 -11.53 8.92
CA LEU A 854 48.40 -11.87 9.68
C LEU A 854 49.56 -10.87 9.49
N GLY A 855 49.50 -9.96 8.50
CA GLY A 855 50.47 -8.93 8.26
C GLY A 855 51.91 -9.46 8.04
N ARG A 856 52.05 -10.61 7.37
CA ARG A 856 53.32 -11.27 7.16
C ARG A 856 54.33 -10.45 6.34
N PRO A 857 55.61 -10.46 6.67
CA PRO A 857 56.65 -9.88 5.83
C PRO A 857 56.63 -10.47 4.43
N GLY A 858 56.75 -9.63 3.39
CA GLY A 858 56.74 -10.10 1.98
C GLY A 858 55.37 -10.32 1.35
N THR A 859 54.28 -10.07 2.09
CA THR A 859 52.90 -10.25 1.59
C THR A 859 52.64 -9.58 0.24
N ALA A 860 53.13 -8.36 0.03
CA ALA A 860 53.00 -7.67 -1.25
C ALA A 860 53.75 -8.36 -2.39
N ALA A 861 54.96 -8.89 -2.12
CA ALA A 861 55.75 -9.65 -3.11
C ALA A 861 55.04 -10.97 -3.50
N LEU A 862 54.49 -11.68 -2.51
CA LEU A 862 53.65 -12.86 -2.76
C LEU A 862 52.45 -12.53 -3.62
N LEU A 863 51.71 -11.48 -3.27
CA LEU A 863 50.50 -11.12 -3.99
C LEU A 863 50.77 -10.63 -5.42
N ARG A 864 51.92 -10.01 -5.68
CA ARG A 864 52.35 -9.75 -7.08
C ARG A 864 52.54 -11.04 -7.87
N ARG A 865 53.15 -12.08 -7.27
CA ARG A 865 53.28 -13.41 -7.91
C ARG A 865 51.94 -14.07 -8.12
N VAL A 866 51.04 -14.03 -7.13
CA VAL A 866 49.69 -14.56 -7.26
C VAL A 866 48.93 -13.83 -8.37
N SER A 867 48.97 -12.50 -8.41
CA SER A 867 48.32 -11.71 -9.46
C SER A 867 48.85 -12.07 -10.85
N GLU A 868 50.18 -12.20 -11.00
CA GLU A 868 50.79 -12.63 -12.27
C GLU A 868 50.39 -14.04 -12.67
N THR A 869 50.29 -14.96 -11.71
CA THR A 869 49.82 -16.35 -11.98
C THR A 869 48.37 -16.33 -12.43
N MET A 870 47.50 -15.59 -11.75
CA MET A 870 46.07 -15.48 -12.11
C MET A 870 45.87 -14.78 -13.46
N ARG A 871 46.72 -13.79 -13.80
CA ARG A 871 46.72 -13.17 -15.12
C ARG A 871 46.95 -14.18 -16.24
N ARG A 872 47.83 -15.17 -16.02
CA ARG A 872 48.17 -16.23 -16.98
C ARG A 872 47.04 -17.26 -17.15
N THR A 873 46.10 -17.33 -16.21
CA THR A 873 44.90 -18.18 -16.37
C THR A 873 43.87 -17.59 -17.34
N GLU A 874 44.05 -16.33 -17.78
CA GLU A 874 43.09 -15.55 -18.58
C GLU A 874 41.73 -15.39 -17.90
N ASP A 875 41.59 -15.76 -16.61
CA ASP A 875 40.40 -15.56 -15.81
C ASP A 875 40.41 -14.16 -15.19
N LEU A 876 39.71 -13.24 -15.81
CA LEU A 876 39.69 -11.83 -15.38
C LEU A 876 39.09 -11.69 -13.96
N ARG A 877 38.22 -12.57 -13.51
CA ARG A 877 37.66 -12.54 -12.15
C ARG A 877 38.72 -12.87 -11.12
N LEU A 878 39.46 -13.94 -11.33
CA LEU A 878 40.54 -14.33 -10.41
C LEU A 878 41.66 -13.28 -10.36
N HIS A 879 42.01 -12.75 -11.54
CA HIS A 879 43.00 -11.69 -11.62
C HIS A 879 42.56 -10.42 -10.89
N THR A 880 41.27 -9.99 -11.07
CA THR A 880 40.68 -8.86 -10.33
C THR A 880 40.73 -9.07 -8.82
N LEU A 881 40.41 -10.25 -8.35
CA LEU A 881 40.47 -10.61 -6.93
C LEU A 881 41.88 -10.54 -6.37
N ALA A 882 42.86 -11.03 -7.11
CA ALA A 882 44.29 -10.96 -6.73
C ALA A 882 44.80 -9.51 -6.69
N LEU A 883 44.46 -8.69 -7.69
CA LEU A 883 44.81 -7.26 -7.73
C LEU A 883 44.20 -6.49 -6.54
N ALA A 884 42.98 -6.76 -6.17
CA ALA A 884 42.34 -6.11 -5.02
C ALA A 884 43.10 -6.39 -3.71
N ARG A 885 43.57 -7.63 -3.54
CA ARG A 885 44.38 -8.02 -2.35
C ARG A 885 45.78 -7.42 -2.43
N LEU A 886 46.38 -7.37 -3.60
CA LEU A 886 47.67 -6.70 -3.83
C LEU A 886 47.58 -5.21 -3.47
N ALA A 887 46.54 -4.51 -3.91
CA ALA A 887 46.29 -3.12 -3.54
C ALA A 887 46.25 -2.92 -2.02
N SER A 888 45.56 -3.83 -1.30
CA SER A 888 45.52 -3.78 0.17
C SER A 888 46.86 -4.03 0.83
N ALA A 889 47.68 -4.94 0.31
CA ALA A 889 48.99 -5.25 0.85
C ALA A 889 49.98 -4.10 0.61
N GLU A 890 49.99 -3.53 -0.58
CA GLU A 890 50.84 -2.36 -0.92
C GLU A 890 50.45 -1.13 -0.08
N HIS A 891 49.15 -0.94 0.18
CA HIS A 891 48.67 0.08 1.10
C HIS A 891 49.17 -0.16 2.53
N GLY A 892 49.10 -1.39 3.03
CA GLY A 892 49.61 -1.76 4.36
C GLY A 892 51.10 -1.57 4.54
N THR A 893 51.90 -1.66 3.45
CA THR A 893 53.35 -1.39 3.47
C THR A 893 53.71 0.08 3.22
N GLY A 894 52.68 0.96 2.99
CA GLY A 894 52.93 2.38 2.72
C GLY A 894 53.27 2.70 1.26
N ASN A 895 53.28 1.72 0.36
CA ASN A 895 53.56 1.94 -1.06
C ASN A 895 52.27 2.37 -1.78
N LEU A 896 51.85 3.62 -1.51
CA LEU A 896 50.55 4.15 -1.96
C LEU A 896 50.43 4.22 -3.49
N VAL A 897 51.51 4.46 -4.22
CA VAL A 897 51.51 4.51 -5.70
C VAL A 897 51.21 3.15 -6.29
N ALA A 898 51.88 2.10 -5.82
CA ALA A 898 51.58 0.73 -6.28
C ALA A 898 50.18 0.26 -5.85
N ALA A 899 49.77 0.63 -4.63
CA ALA A 899 48.42 0.33 -4.12
C ALA A 899 47.33 0.95 -4.98
N GLU A 900 47.47 2.22 -5.32
CA GLU A 900 46.53 2.95 -6.19
C GLU A 900 46.48 2.37 -7.60
N SER A 901 47.62 2.06 -8.19
CA SER A 901 47.72 1.45 -9.52
C SER A 901 46.99 0.10 -9.58
N ALA A 902 47.25 -0.79 -8.60
CA ALA A 902 46.61 -2.09 -8.51
C ALA A 902 45.10 -1.95 -8.26
N GLY A 903 44.68 -0.99 -7.41
CA GLY A 903 43.27 -0.75 -7.10
C GLY A 903 42.50 -0.20 -8.32
N ARG A 904 43.07 0.72 -9.08
CA ARG A 904 42.48 1.25 -10.31
C ARG A 904 42.36 0.15 -11.38
N GLN A 905 43.43 -0.64 -11.58
CA GLN A 905 43.41 -1.75 -12.53
C GLN A 905 42.35 -2.80 -12.15
N ALA A 906 42.21 -3.13 -10.86
CA ALA A 906 41.16 -4.04 -10.41
C ALA A 906 39.75 -3.49 -10.71
N LEU A 907 39.53 -2.20 -10.49
CA LEU A 907 38.23 -1.57 -10.74
C LEU A 907 37.91 -1.48 -12.24
N GLU A 908 38.90 -1.15 -13.06
CA GLU A 908 38.80 -1.10 -14.53
C GLU A 908 38.43 -2.49 -15.10
N GLN A 909 39.18 -3.53 -14.69
CA GLN A 909 38.88 -4.90 -15.12
C GLN A 909 37.52 -5.38 -14.65
N HIS A 910 37.13 -5.03 -13.42
CA HIS A 910 35.80 -5.35 -12.90
C HIS A 910 34.70 -4.74 -13.77
N GLY A 911 34.87 -3.51 -14.25
CA GLY A 911 33.93 -2.84 -15.16
C GLY A 911 33.76 -3.52 -16.53
N THR A 912 34.68 -4.40 -16.93
CA THR A 912 34.58 -5.17 -18.18
C THR A 912 33.83 -6.49 -18.01
N LEU A 913 33.56 -6.94 -16.76
CA LEU A 913 32.84 -8.16 -16.45
C LEU A 913 31.32 -7.97 -16.65
N ASP A 914 30.66 -8.97 -17.22
CA ASP A 914 29.22 -8.90 -17.43
C ASP A 914 28.48 -8.94 -16.06
N ARG A 915 27.73 -7.87 -15.81
CA ARG A 915 26.94 -7.69 -14.58
C ARG A 915 25.78 -8.69 -14.48
N ARG A 916 25.26 -9.16 -15.62
CA ARG A 916 24.08 -10.04 -15.67
C ARG A 916 24.39 -11.44 -15.16
N ASP A 917 25.59 -11.90 -15.36
CA ASP A 917 26.02 -13.29 -15.04
C ASP A 917 26.63 -13.42 -13.65
N ASP A 918 26.74 -12.31 -12.88
CA ASP A 918 27.44 -12.33 -11.61
C ASP A 918 26.65 -11.62 -10.50
N PRO A 919 25.96 -12.37 -9.63
CA PRO A 919 25.26 -11.78 -8.49
C PRO A 919 26.17 -11.06 -7.48
N ASP A 920 27.48 -11.34 -7.51
CA ASP A 920 28.48 -10.69 -6.67
C ASP A 920 29.07 -9.42 -7.30
N HIS A 921 28.67 -9.07 -8.52
CA HIS A 921 29.25 -7.94 -9.25
C HIS A 921 29.14 -6.63 -8.45
N ASP A 922 27.95 -6.27 -8.06
CA ASP A 922 27.67 -5.03 -7.31
C ASP A 922 28.43 -4.97 -5.98
N ARG A 923 28.48 -6.08 -5.25
CA ARG A 923 29.23 -6.18 -4.00
C ARG A 923 30.73 -5.96 -4.21
N ARG A 924 31.28 -6.58 -5.25
CA ARG A 924 32.71 -6.42 -5.57
C ARG A 924 33.02 -5.00 -6.02
N GLU A 925 32.15 -4.39 -6.79
CA GLU A 925 32.32 -2.99 -7.15
C GLU A 925 32.39 -2.11 -5.90
N MET A 926 31.49 -2.28 -4.95
CA MET A 926 31.50 -1.55 -3.68
C MET A 926 32.80 -1.77 -2.90
N ASP A 927 33.24 -3.04 -2.74
CA ASP A 927 34.50 -3.37 -2.03
C ASP A 927 35.72 -2.74 -2.71
N LEU A 928 35.84 -2.84 -4.03
CA LEU A 928 36.90 -2.24 -4.82
C LEU A 928 36.93 -0.72 -4.66
N ARG A 929 35.81 -0.05 -4.74
CA ARG A 929 35.70 1.40 -4.55
C ARG A 929 36.03 1.82 -3.12
N CYS A 930 35.58 1.07 -2.12
CA CYS A 930 35.91 1.31 -0.71
C CYS A 930 37.43 1.15 -0.46
N ARG A 931 38.09 0.13 -1.04
CA ARG A 931 39.54 -0.08 -0.96
C ARG A 931 40.27 1.06 -1.63
N LEU A 932 39.91 1.39 -2.86
CA LEU A 932 40.53 2.49 -3.60
C LEU A 932 40.35 3.82 -2.88
N GLY A 933 39.14 4.10 -2.37
CA GLY A 933 38.86 5.31 -1.58
C GLY A 933 39.77 5.45 -0.35
N ARG A 934 40.02 4.35 0.37
CA ARG A 934 40.98 4.34 1.51
C ARG A 934 42.41 4.60 1.07
N ILE A 935 42.85 4.02 -0.06
CA ILE A 935 44.19 4.16 -0.60
C ILE A 935 44.45 5.60 -1.05
N VAL A 936 43.55 6.17 -1.89
CA VAL A 936 43.73 7.54 -2.39
C VAL A 936 43.62 8.58 -1.27
N ARG A 937 42.82 8.33 -0.23
CA ARG A 937 42.75 9.15 0.97
C ARG A 937 44.10 9.13 1.71
N ALA A 938 44.70 7.95 1.88
CA ALA A 938 45.99 7.81 2.51
C ALA A 938 47.09 8.51 1.69
N ALA A 939 46.98 8.58 0.37
CA ALA A 939 47.84 9.34 -0.53
C ALA A 939 47.62 10.88 -0.47
N GLY A 940 46.64 11.36 0.30
CA GLY A 940 46.31 12.77 0.47
C GLY A 940 45.26 13.34 -0.49
N ASP A 941 44.78 12.56 -1.46
CA ASP A 941 43.73 12.98 -2.38
C ASP A 941 42.33 12.71 -1.79
N VAL A 942 41.91 13.63 -0.93
CA VAL A 942 40.58 13.56 -0.27
C VAL A 942 39.43 13.75 -1.25
N ALA A 943 39.63 14.46 -2.36
CA ALA A 943 38.56 14.69 -3.35
C ALA A 943 38.24 13.40 -4.09
N SER A 944 39.25 12.73 -4.65
CA SER A 944 39.09 11.42 -5.30
C SER A 944 38.60 10.35 -4.33
N ALA A 945 39.03 10.38 -3.05
CA ALA A 945 38.50 9.46 -2.05
C ALA A 945 36.99 9.62 -1.81
N ARG A 946 36.51 10.86 -1.69
CA ARG A 946 35.06 11.17 -1.59
C ARG A 946 34.29 10.68 -2.78
N GLU A 947 34.85 10.85 -3.98
CA GLU A 947 34.22 10.36 -5.21
C GLU A 947 34.06 8.84 -5.16
N GLN A 948 35.09 8.09 -4.80
CA GLN A 948 35.04 6.64 -4.72
C GLN A 948 34.00 6.15 -3.68
N PHE A 949 33.95 6.74 -2.49
CA PHE A 949 32.98 6.35 -1.47
C PHE A 949 31.53 6.72 -1.87
N ARG A 950 31.32 7.86 -2.56
CA ARG A 950 30.00 8.21 -3.09
C ARG A 950 29.59 7.25 -4.21
N ALA A 951 30.50 6.89 -5.09
CA ALA A 951 30.25 5.93 -6.15
C ALA A 951 29.94 4.53 -5.59
N ALA A 952 30.60 4.13 -4.49
CA ALA A 952 30.25 2.90 -3.79
C ALA A 952 28.82 2.93 -3.22
N LEU A 953 28.41 4.05 -2.62
CA LEU A 953 27.05 4.23 -2.09
C LEU A 953 25.97 4.38 -3.20
N ALA A 954 26.36 4.74 -4.42
CA ALA A 954 25.46 4.85 -5.57
C ALA A 954 25.19 3.50 -6.25
N VAL A 955 25.94 2.45 -5.91
CA VAL A 955 25.65 1.09 -6.44
C VAL A 955 24.29 0.63 -5.92
N PRO A 956 23.35 0.21 -6.79
CA PRO A 956 21.99 -0.13 -6.40
C PRO A 956 21.91 -1.48 -5.70
N CYS A 957 22.31 -1.53 -4.44
CA CYS A 957 22.37 -2.77 -3.66
C CYS A 957 21.42 -2.79 -2.45
N GLY A 958 20.90 -1.64 -2.01
CA GLY A 958 20.09 -1.54 -0.80
C GLY A 958 20.76 -2.19 0.41
N ASP A 959 20.00 -2.88 1.25
CA ASP A 959 20.50 -3.54 2.47
C ASP A 959 21.22 -4.88 2.22
N ARG A 960 21.52 -5.23 0.96
CA ARG A 960 22.11 -6.52 0.61
C ARG A 960 23.54 -6.68 1.09
N TYR A 961 24.30 -5.59 1.18
CA TYR A 961 25.74 -5.58 1.47
C TYR A 961 26.06 -4.62 2.62
N PRO A 962 25.60 -4.93 3.85
CA PRO A 962 25.69 -4.00 4.99
C PRO A 962 27.14 -3.69 5.38
N LEU A 963 28.07 -4.63 5.17
CA LEU A 963 29.49 -4.43 5.49
C LEU A 963 30.11 -3.38 4.57
N GLU A 964 29.98 -3.56 3.27
CA GLU A 964 30.51 -2.65 2.25
C GLU A 964 29.85 -1.28 2.33
N TYR A 965 28.54 -1.25 2.59
CA TYR A 965 27.79 0.00 2.81
C TYR A 965 28.33 0.77 4.03
N THR A 966 28.53 0.07 5.17
CA THR A 966 29.09 0.68 6.37
C THR A 966 30.50 1.23 6.12
N GLN A 967 31.35 0.46 5.44
CA GLN A 967 32.70 0.89 5.07
C GLN A 967 32.69 2.14 4.17
N ALA A 968 31.75 2.23 3.22
CA ALA A 968 31.61 3.39 2.36
C ALA A 968 31.16 4.63 3.16
N VAL A 969 30.20 4.48 4.07
CA VAL A 969 29.71 5.57 4.94
C VAL A 969 30.82 6.06 5.88
N GLU A 970 31.55 5.15 6.54
CA GLU A 970 32.68 5.49 7.41
C GLU A 970 33.81 6.15 6.63
N GLY A 971 34.15 5.63 5.46
CA GLY A 971 35.13 6.22 4.57
C GLY A 971 34.74 7.64 4.14
N LEU A 972 33.50 7.88 3.82
CA LEU A 972 32.99 9.19 3.46
C LEU A 972 33.00 10.17 4.65
N ARG A 973 32.71 9.70 5.87
CA ARG A 973 32.84 10.48 7.11
C ARG A 973 34.30 10.85 7.40
N ALA A 974 35.21 9.92 7.18
CA ALA A 974 36.62 10.15 7.37
C ALA A 974 37.25 11.10 6.34
N CYS A 975 36.55 11.46 5.29
CA CYS A 975 36.90 12.47 4.30
C CYS A 975 36.31 13.87 4.61
N ARG A 976 35.57 14.05 5.69
CA ARG A 976 35.09 15.35 6.15
C ARG A 976 36.20 16.10 6.86
#